data_452d7e2b6c28cfd8d3e7733666f26fcc
#
_entry.id   452d7e2b6c28cfd8d3e7733666f26fcc
#
_cell.length_a   1.000
_cell.length_b   1.000
_cell.length_c   1.000
_cell.angle_alpha   90.00
_cell.angle_beta   90.00
_cell.angle_gamma   90.00
#
_symmetry.space_group_name_H-M   'P 1'
#
loop_
_entity.id
_entity.type
_entity.pdbx_description
1 polymer ?
#
loop_
_entity_poly.entity_id
_entity_poly.type
_entity_poly.pdbx_seq_one_letter_code
_entity_poly.pdbx_strand_id
1 'polypeptide(L)'
;MRSKLLGLSVVMITVLFGSLAGVKTAQAAYVDDKDAKNALATMPKGLPLSNYFAPGQNYDSTGLTGGFTPEVRDSTNSSSSGTQAMQLTADSYNGGATVWSKDGFKFNLYKNQKASMWLYFGNGNTRTVGDGMAFVLQNNSSGGTGTYSDKGQSIGVWGKDVSTDANGTKTQRTIADSAIPKSWALEFDTFPNAAIPNGTDYVLPSPNPDGIKKISGNIGSVFNKPTTADNNTLKADNNDIADAANGFDANAGNVSSYPHIASNYPGEPSTYTLHSLGSVSIGGYKDIFGEHDTQHLTYNWATLNHEGVLSYPNTGRGGKLSNGKWHHLSIDYKAATSTSDGVMTYTYDDKNPDTGAKQSNGTDYGSFEDNHMSRQVNITPSKLGASEANPTVWWGFTGSTGQASENNLVAFEQIPNLANINSSGTMTDTTSNKDVTDNATIQGNDHVKVNYNVSYDSGTSAWENVQAKIDVPKSITYKSAKLTYTQKSGATTTTTIDIANLSSEGIKLALAHALNNASDSDYVSADITLTGVADNPTAKTTVAATTGSFTGTQAIASVDIPSFIIAPSTLNLQLDQSAVTASGDSDVKLTGKITSTATLDSNDKLTLHPSINGNDLATSKLSTTDKPGIFTVSVPVNQLSSGENAFEVYATDSTGNSSNTGTATITLGSLSFGTVSDSAAFKDTTLDGSQQTAGTNGDWNLNVQDTRAVGSQWTLSAKISQPFKVNDQALKGSLIYKTANGTEAITADNTPIVTHTKTASDSSTTNVAGSWNTDSGLLLDVGSSNTAGTYSGQLTWTLQDAPQ
;
A
#
# COMPACT_ATOMS: atom_id res chain seq x y z
N MET A 1 -46.62 -56.14 32.09
CA MET A 1 -45.66 -55.30 32.87
C MET A 1 -44.50 -54.68 32.06
N ARG A 2 -44.63 -54.51 30.76
CA ARG A 2 -43.54 -53.90 29.89
C ARG A 2 -43.95 -52.62 29.17
N SER A 3 -45.15 -52.08 29.44
CA SER A 3 -45.65 -50.88 28.77
C SER A 3 -45.72 -49.65 29.65
N LYS A 4 -45.29 -49.72 30.93
CA LYS A 4 -45.24 -48.55 31.83
C LYS A 4 -43.83 -47.96 32.09
N LEU A 5 -42.77 -48.64 31.60
CA LEU A 5 -41.40 -48.09 31.73
C LEU A 5 -40.92 -47.21 30.55
N LEU A 6 -41.62 -47.29 29.40
CA LEU A 6 -41.28 -46.47 28.24
C LEU A 6 -41.84 -45.02 28.32
N GLY A 7 -42.90 -44.83 29.12
CA GLY A 7 -43.50 -43.49 29.25
C GLY A 7 -42.76 -42.55 30.18
N LEU A 8 -41.96 -43.07 31.13
CA LEU A 8 -41.21 -42.21 32.07
C LEU A 8 -39.85 -41.72 31.50
N SER A 9 -39.28 -42.48 30.58
CA SER A 9 -38.02 -42.11 29.93
C SER A 9 -38.20 -41.01 28.85
N VAL A 10 -39.35 -40.93 28.21
CA VAL A 10 -39.66 -39.92 27.20
C VAL A 10 -39.98 -38.55 27.83
N VAL A 11 -40.63 -38.56 29.03
CA VAL A 11 -40.94 -37.32 29.74
C VAL A 11 -39.69 -36.70 30.39
N MET A 12 -38.72 -37.53 30.82
CA MET A 12 -37.47 -37.02 31.37
C MET A 12 -36.54 -36.46 30.31
N ILE A 13 -36.54 -36.97 29.07
CA ILE A 13 -35.76 -36.47 27.95
C ILE A 13 -36.37 -35.18 27.39
N THR A 14 -37.70 -35.00 27.42
CA THR A 14 -38.34 -33.76 26.97
C THR A 14 -38.17 -32.61 27.98
N VAL A 15 -38.08 -32.89 29.27
CA VAL A 15 -37.82 -31.87 30.29
C VAL A 15 -36.33 -31.44 30.29
N LEU A 16 -35.41 -32.38 29.98
CA LEU A 16 -33.97 -32.01 29.84
C LEU A 16 -33.68 -31.22 28.54
N PHE A 17 -34.42 -31.47 27.45
CA PHE A 17 -34.32 -30.67 26.22
C PHE A 17 -35.07 -29.33 26.32
N GLY A 18 -36.07 -29.23 27.14
CA GLY A 18 -36.80 -27.98 27.42
C GLY A 18 -35.99 -26.98 28.25
N SER A 19 -35.10 -27.46 29.16
CA SER A 19 -34.24 -26.60 29.98
C SER A 19 -32.97 -26.15 29.24
N LEU A 20 -32.54 -26.86 28.19
CA LEU A 20 -31.44 -26.44 27.32
C LEU A 20 -31.85 -25.44 26.22
N ALA A 21 -33.15 -25.42 25.88
CA ALA A 21 -33.69 -24.45 24.94
C ALA A 21 -34.00 -23.09 25.60
N GLY A 22 -34.15 -23.02 26.92
CA GLY A 22 -34.41 -21.78 27.66
C GLY A 22 -33.19 -20.91 27.92
N VAL A 23 -31.97 -21.44 27.74
CA VAL A 23 -30.72 -20.67 27.96
C VAL A 23 -30.26 -19.96 26.67
N LYS A 24 -30.84 -20.29 25.53
CA LYS A 24 -30.48 -19.64 24.24
C LYS A 24 -31.34 -18.43 23.87
N THR A 25 -32.36 -18.08 24.63
CA THR A 25 -33.29 -17.00 24.24
C THR A 25 -32.86 -15.60 24.77
N ALA A 26 -31.95 -15.50 25.72
CA ALA A 26 -31.46 -14.20 26.20
C ALA A 26 -30.41 -13.59 25.26
N GLN A 27 -29.70 -14.38 24.47
CA GLN A 27 -28.66 -13.92 23.55
C GLN A 27 -29.20 -13.51 22.17
N ALA A 28 -30.43 -13.86 21.84
CA ALA A 28 -31.03 -13.54 20.54
C ALA A 28 -31.61 -12.12 20.42
N ALA A 29 -31.78 -11.41 21.53
CA ALA A 29 -32.38 -10.07 21.53
C ALA A 29 -31.45 -8.99 20.99
N TYR A 30 -30.13 -9.17 21.12
CA TYR A 30 -29.12 -8.20 20.67
C TYR A 30 -28.75 -8.32 19.19
N VAL A 31 -29.04 -9.44 18.55
CA VAL A 31 -28.71 -9.69 17.13
C VAL A 31 -29.58 -8.85 16.19
N ASP A 32 -30.63 -8.24 16.67
CA ASP A 32 -31.61 -7.49 15.87
C ASP A 32 -31.47 -5.96 15.96
N ASP A 33 -30.40 -5.48 16.61
CA ASP A 33 -30.10 -4.04 16.69
C ASP A 33 -29.92 -3.46 15.28
N LYS A 34 -30.77 -2.51 14.95
CA LYS A 34 -30.74 -1.82 13.63
C LYS A 34 -29.43 -1.09 13.37
N ASP A 35 -28.84 -0.51 14.41
CA ASP A 35 -27.60 0.24 14.31
C ASP A 35 -26.40 -0.70 14.08
N ALA A 36 -26.30 -1.81 14.82
CA ALA A 36 -25.27 -2.82 14.57
C ALA A 36 -25.39 -3.45 13.17
N LYS A 37 -26.62 -3.72 12.70
CA LYS A 37 -26.85 -4.19 11.32
C LYS A 37 -26.37 -3.19 10.28
N ASN A 38 -26.61 -1.90 10.50
CA ASN A 38 -26.15 -0.83 9.62
C ASN A 38 -24.61 -0.74 9.62
N ALA A 39 -23.99 -0.84 10.79
CA ALA A 39 -22.52 -0.89 10.90
C ALA A 39 -21.92 -2.04 10.06
N LEU A 40 -22.48 -3.25 10.17
CA LEU A 40 -22.03 -4.41 9.41
C LEU A 40 -22.27 -4.28 7.89
N ALA A 41 -23.36 -3.60 7.50
CA ALA A 41 -23.69 -3.37 6.09
C ALA A 41 -22.84 -2.29 5.43
N THR A 42 -22.24 -1.38 6.21
CA THR A 42 -21.36 -0.32 5.74
C THR A 42 -19.90 -0.53 6.10
N MET A 43 -19.55 -1.70 6.67
CA MET A 43 -18.20 -2.01 7.14
C MET A 43 -17.19 -1.90 6.00
N PRO A 44 -16.11 -1.11 6.18
CA PRO A 44 -15.01 -1.03 5.23
C PRO A 44 -14.24 -2.35 5.11
N LYS A 45 -13.34 -2.45 4.14
CA LYS A 45 -12.49 -3.62 3.97
C LYS A 45 -11.52 -3.76 5.15
N GLY A 46 -11.40 -4.98 5.68
CA GLY A 46 -10.53 -5.33 6.78
C GLY A 46 -10.14 -6.80 6.78
N LEU A 47 -9.45 -7.23 7.81
CA LEU A 47 -8.92 -8.58 8.00
C LEU A 47 -9.95 -9.49 8.68
N PRO A 48 -9.83 -10.84 8.53
CA PRO A 48 -10.48 -11.80 9.40
C PRO A 48 -9.83 -11.81 10.80
N LEU A 49 -10.62 -11.85 11.89
CA LEU A 49 -10.14 -11.65 13.27
C LEU A 49 -10.08 -12.91 14.15
N SER A 50 -10.67 -14.00 13.72
CA SER A 50 -10.92 -15.18 14.57
C SER A 50 -9.67 -15.79 15.27
N ASN A 51 -8.48 -15.46 14.84
CA ASN A 51 -7.23 -16.04 15.36
C ASN A 51 -6.42 -15.14 16.29
N TYR A 52 -6.70 -13.83 16.37
CA TYR A 52 -5.79 -12.86 16.97
C TYR A 52 -6.13 -12.47 18.40
N PHE A 53 -7.40 -12.56 18.77
CA PHE A 53 -7.89 -12.14 20.07
C PHE A 53 -8.32 -13.31 20.96
N ALA A 54 -8.10 -13.16 22.25
CA ALA A 54 -8.72 -14.02 23.25
C ALA A 54 -10.17 -13.56 23.48
N PRO A 55 -11.10 -14.48 23.79
CA PRO A 55 -12.44 -14.09 24.24
C PRO A 55 -12.34 -13.11 25.40
N GLY A 56 -13.02 -11.98 25.29
CA GLY A 56 -13.07 -10.97 26.32
C GLY A 56 -13.93 -11.41 27.50
N GLN A 57 -13.86 -10.66 28.57
CA GLN A 57 -14.78 -10.81 29.70
C GLN A 57 -15.87 -9.76 29.61
N ASN A 58 -17.11 -10.16 29.97
CA ASN A 58 -18.18 -9.21 30.24
C ASN A 58 -18.02 -8.71 31.65
N TYR A 59 -18.28 -7.44 31.83
CA TYR A 59 -18.42 -6.87 33.16
C TYR A 59 -19.82 -6.32 33.32
N ASP A 60 -20.66 -7.07 34.00
CA ASP A 60 -21.89 -6.58 34.56
C ASP A 60 -21.67 -6.39 36.06
N SER A 61 -21.57 -5.14 36.51
CA SER A 61 -21.30 -4.81 37.91
C SER A 61 -22.51 -4.91 38.81
N THR A 62 -23.70 -5.19 38.31
CA THR A 62 -24.95 -5.06 39.06
C THR A 62 -25.78 -6.33 39.14
N GLY A 63 -25.34 -7.44 38.52
CA GLY A 63 -26.16 -8.66 38.43
C GLY A 63 -27.43 -8.45 37.57
N LEU A 64 -27.51 -7.37 36.83
CA LEU A 64 -28.55 -7.15 35.83
C LEU A 64 -28.19 -7.97 34.59
N THR A 65 -29.06 -8.84 34.17
CA THR A 65 -28.96 -9.70 33.01
C THR A 65 -28.92 -8.87 31.74
N GLY A 66 -27.74 -8.46 31.29
CA GLY A 66 -27.61 -7.61 30.10
C GLY A 66 -26.22 -7.31 29.58
N GLY A 67 -25.16 -7.77 30.24
CA GLY A 67 -23.78 -7.55 29.77
C GLY A 67 -23.55 -8.16 28.40
N PHE A 68 -23.02 -7.39 27.44
CA PHE A 68 -22.65 -7.87 26.12
C PHE A 68 -21.30 -8.62 26.19
N THR A 69 -21.24 -9.82 25.62
CA THR A 69 -19.96 -10.53 25.46
C THR A 69 -19.33 -10.11 24.16
N PRO A 70 -18.09 -9.64 24.15
CA PRO A 70 -17.41 -9.32 22.90
C PRO A 70 -17.45 -10.50 21.91
N GLU A 71 -17.82 -10.22 20.69
CA GLU A 71 -17.95 -11.23 19.64
C GLU A 71 -17.39 -10.75 18.30
N VAL A 72 -16.91 -11.70 17.50
CA VAL A 72 -16.50 -11.44 16.13
C VAL A 72 -17.72 -11.47 15.22
N ARG A 73 -17.92 -10.42 14.45
CA ARG A 73 -19.04 -10.23 13.52
C ARG A 73 -18.53 -10.19 12.10
N ASP A 74 -19.18 -10.92 11.20
CA ASP A 74 -18.85 -10.87 9.76
C ASP A 74 -19.47 -9.65 9.10
N SER A 75 -18.73 -9.05 8.15
CA SER A 75 -19.26 -8.01 7.28
C SER A 75 -20.42 -8.54 6.45
N THR A 76 -21.48 -7.75 6.36
CA THR A 76 -22.59 -7.96 5.41
C THR A 76 -22.47 -7.05 4.18
N ASN A 77 -21.44 -6.19 4.12
CA ASN A 77 -21.09 -5.39 2.97
C ASN A 77 -20.41 -6.25 1.89
N SER A 78 -21.01 -6.35 0.72
CA SER A 78 -20.48 -7.16 -0.40
C SER A 78 -19.08 -6.70 -0.86
N SER A 79 -18.76 -5.40 -0.69
CA SER A 79 -17.46 -4.82 -1.04
C SER A 79 -16.33 -5.22 -0.07
N SER A 80 -16.69 -5.63 1.14
CA SER A 80 -15.76 -6.04 2.21
C SER A 80 -15.98 -7.49 2.67
N SER A 81 -16.42 -8.35 1.77
CA SER A 81 -16.57 -9.78 2.02
C SER A 81 -15.29 -10.39 2.62
N GLY A 82 -15.45 -11.22 3.66
CA GLY A 82 -14.35 -11.82 4.43
C GLY A 82 -13.74 -10.90 5.50
N THR A 83 -14.22 -9.66 5.63
CA THR A 83 -13.87 -8.77 6.74
C THR A 83 -14.63 -9.16 7.99
N GLN A 84 -13.96 -9.06 9.14
CA GLN A 84 -14.58 -9.26 10.44
C GLN A 84 -14.33 -8.04 11.34
N ALA A 85 -15.31 -7.72 12.18
CA ALA A 85 -15.15 -6.74 13.24
C ALA A 85 -15.31 -7.39 14.61
N MET A 86 -14.58 -6.89 15.61
CA MET A 86 -14.83 -7.15 17.01
C MET A 86 -15.90 -6.19 17.51
N GLN A 87 -17.04 -6.68 17.90
CA GLN A 87 -18.06 -5.91 18.62
C GLN A 87 -17.77 -5.97 20.11
N LEU A 88 -17.49 -4.83 20.73
CA LEU A 88 -17.12 -4.71 22.14
C LEU A 88 -18.34 -4.49 23.04
N THR A 89 -19.20 -3.56 22.65
CA THR A 89 -20.43 -3.22 23.36
C THR A 89 -21.62 -3.30 22.42
N ALA A 90 -22.79 -3.46 23.00
CA ALA A 90 -24.04 -3.34 22.29
C ALA A 90 -24.82 -2.12 22.82
N ASP A 91 -25.89 -1.77 22.13
CA ASP A 91 -26.81 -0.73 22.55
C ASP A 91 -27.65 -1.18 23.77
N SER A 92 -26.95 -1.33 24.90
CA SER A 92 -27.52 -1.71 26.21
C SER A 92 -26.85 -0.94 27.34
N TYR A 93 -27.62 -0.55 28.33
CA TYR A 93 -27.12 0.26 29.46
C TYR A 93 -26.27 -0.56 30.42
N ASN A 94 -25.35 0.15 31.10
CA ASN A 94 -24.55 -0.35 32.21
C ASN A 94 -23.69 -1.59 31.89
N GLY A 95 -23.28 -1.75 30.66
CA GLY A 95 -22.40 -2.82 30.21
C GLY A 95 -20.94 -2.39 30.14
N GLY A 96 -20.08 -3.37 30.05
CA GLY A 96 -18.67 -3.16 29.75
C GLY A 96 -18.03 -4.44 29.29
N ALA A 97 -16.97 -4.31 28.49
CA ALA A 97 -16.28 -5.45 27.94
C ALA A 97 -14.82 -5.14 27.61
N THR A 98 -14.01 -6.18 27.51
CA THR A 98 -12.62 -6.10 27.06
C THR A 98 -12.29 -7.21 26.09
N VAL A 99 -11.35 -6.92 25.21
CA VAL A 99 -10.73 -7.92 24.36
C VAL A 99 -9.23 -7.68 24.30
N TRP A 100 -8.45 -8.75 24.41
CA TRP A 100 -7.00 -8.68 24.45
C TRP A 100 -6.35 -9.54 23.38
N SER A 101 -5.21 -9.10 22.87
CA SER A 101 -4.37 -9.88 21.97
C SER A 101 -3.92 -11.18 22.61
N LYS A 102 -3.84 -12.26 21.82
CA LYS A 102 -3.19 -13.51 22.27
C LYS A 102 -1.70 -13.31 22.44
N ASP A 103 -1.06 -14.18 23.21
CA ASP A 103 0.39 -14.11 23.51
C ASP A 103 1.29 -13.99 22.28
N GLY A 104 0.95 -14.66 21.18
CA GLY A 104 1.70 -14.58 19.92
C GLY A 104 1.64 -13.23 19.21
N PHE A 105 0.74 -12.33 19.63
CA PHE A 105 0.46 -11.06 18.95
C PHE A 105 0.62 -9.85 19.86
N LYS A 106 1.46 -9.95 20.89
CA LYS A 106 1.75 -8.84 21.81
C LYS A 106 2.43 -7.68 21.08
N PHE A 107 2.18 -6.48 21.55
CA PHE A 107 2.83 -5.25 21.09
C PHE A 107 4.27 -5.20 21.60
N ASN A 108 5.26 -5.00 20.74
CA ASN A 108 6.66 -4.92 21.10
C ASN A 108 7.10 -3.46 21.17
N LEU A 109 7.40 -2.97 22.38
CA LEU A 109 7.78 -1.58 22.62
C LEU A 109 9.19 -1.22 22.13
N TYR A 110 10.02 -2.20 21.80
CA TYR A 110 11.39 -2.01 21.31
C TYR A 110 11.53 -2.35 19.83
N LYS A 111 10.41 -2.43 19.10
CA LYS A 111 10.34 -2.52 17.65
C LYS A 111 9.30 -1.54 17.12
N ASN A 112 9.51 -1.04 15.92
CA ASN A 112 8.47 -0.28 15.25
C ASN A 112 7.21 -1.13 15.11
N GLN A 113 6.06 -0.52 15.32
CA GLN A 113 4.76 -1.18 15.22
C GLN A 113 3.80 -0.33 14.41
N LYS A 114 2.91 -0.99 13.70
CA LYS A 114 1.80 -0.34 13.03
C LYS A 114 0.49 -1.00 13.43
N ALA A 115 -0.54 -0.19 13.60
CA ALA A 115 -1.91 -0.64 13.62
C ALA A 115 -2.74 0.26 12.72
N SER A 116 -3.67 -0.33 12.00
CA SER A 116 -4.60 0.41 11.14
C SER A 116 -5.96 -0.26 11.25
N MET A 117 -6.98 0.52 11.58
CA MET A 117 -8.29 -0.01 11.91
C MET A 117 -9.42 0.96 11.64
N TRP A 118 -10.59 0.41 11.48
CA TRP A 118 -11.85 1.11 11.41
C TRP A 118 -12.60 0.97 12.72
N LEU A 119 -13.09 2.08 13.25
CA LEU A 119 -13.81 2.19 14.52
C LEU A 119 -15.24 2.65 14.24
N TYR A 120 -16.21 2.09 14.96
CA TYR A 120 -17.61 2.48 14.90
C TYR A 120 -18.14 2.70 16.33
N PHE A 121 -18.81 3.83 16.54
CA PHE A 121 -19.26 4.28 17.87
C PHE A 121 -20.80 4.50 17.93
N GLY A 122 -21.56 3.73 17.20
CA GLY A 122 -23.02 3.89 17.18
C GLY A 122 -23.48 5.15 16.44
N ASN A 123 -24.78 5.46 16.56
CA ASN A 123 -25.40 6.60 15.91
C ASN A 123 -26.05 7.56 16.93
N GLY A 124 -25.31 8.56 17.32
CA GLY A 124 -25.74 9.62 18.24
C GLY A 124 -26.61 10.72 17.62
N ASN A 125 -26.90 10.67 16.35
CA ASN A 125 -27.70 11.71 15.69
C ASN A 125 -29.15 11.78 16.19
N THR A 126 -29.65 10.68 16.75
CA THR A 126 -31.06 10.55 17.19
C THR A 126 -31.23 10.41 18.68
N ARG A 127 -30.15 10.18 19.43
CA ARG A 127 -30.18 9.96 20.88
C ARG A 127 -28.80 10.23 21.52
N THR A 128 -28.77 10.33 22.83
CA THR A 128 -27.53 10.35 23.60
C THR A 128 -26.92 8.97 23.57
N VAL A 129 -25.65 8.87 23.18
CA VAL A 129 -24.84 7.66 23.14
C VAL A 129 -23.70 7.77 24.15
N GLY A 130 -23.04 6.70 24.47
CA GLY A 130 -21.91 6.66 25.39
C GLY A 130 -21.63 5.24 25.92
N ASP A 131 -20.56 5.06 26.68
CA ASP A 131 -19.61 6.09 27.12
C ASP A 131 -18.39 6.18 26.17
N GLY A 132 -18.07 5.13 25.42
CA GLY A 132 -16.94 5.07 24.50
C GLY A 132 -16.15 3.77 24.60
N MET A 133 -14.98 3.77 23.98
CA MET A 133 -14.00 2.69 24.08
C MET A 133 -12.57 3.23 24.17
N ALA A 134 -11.60 2.37 24.52
CA ALA A 134 -10.19 2.73 24.54
C ALA A 134 -9.35 1.63 23.88
N PHE A 135 -8.35 2.04 23.07
CA PHE A 135 -7.22 1.19 22.69
C PHE A 135 -6.20 1.20 23.83
N VAL A 136 -5.81 0.03 24.29
CA VAL A 136 -5.02 -0.10 25.52
C VAL A 136 -3.79 -0.97 25.30
N LEU A 137 -2.63 -0.47 25.76
CA LEU A 137 -1.43 -1.27 26.01
C LEU A 137 -1.37 -1.57 27.51
N GLN A 138 -1.19 -2.84 27.89
CA GLN A 138 -1.13 -3.18 29.32
C GLN A 138 -0.20 -4.38 29.58
N ASN A 139 0.34 -4.44 30.82
CA ASN A 139 1.19 -5.52 31.28
C ASN A 139 0.82 -5.93 32.72
N ASN A 140 -0.46 -6.16 32.93
CA ASN A 140 -0.97 -6.63 34.20
C ASN A 140 -0.52 -8.08 34.45
N SER A 141 -0.21 -8.41 35.72
CA SER A 141 0.20 -9.77 36.14
C SER A 141 -0.88 -10.84 35.89
N SER A 142 -2.16 -10.45 35.78
CA SER A 142 -3.28 -11.36 35.45
C SER A 142 -3.31 -11.75 33.97
N GLY A 143 -2.42 -11.21 33.16
CA GLY A 143 -2.42 -11.42 31.73
C GLY A 143 -3.56 -10.67 31.01
N GLY A 144 -3.90 -11.13 29.81
CA GLY A 144 -4.97 -10.52 29.00
C GLY A 144 -6.38 -10.86 29.47
N THR A 145 -6.58 -11.66 30.53
CA THR A 145 -7.89 -12.05 31.03
C THR A 145 -8.20 -11.36 32.36
N GLY A 146 -9.41 -10.83 32.52
CA GLY A 146 -9.87 -10.27 33.78
C GLY A 146 -9.41 -8.85 34.10
N THR A 147 -8.92 -8.11 33.10
CA THR A 147 -8.42 -6.76 33.30
C THR A 147 -9.44 -5.75 32.80
N TYR A 148 -10.19 -5.19 33.73
CA TYR A 148 -11.20 -4.15 33.49
C TYR A 148 -11.29 -3.29 34.74
N SER A 149 -11.53 -2.01 34.61
CA SER A 149 -11.63 -1.08 35.73
C SER A 149 -13.09 -0.89 36.19
N ASP A 150 -13.81 -0.03 35.49
CA ASP A 150 -15.22 0.29 35.76
C ASP A 150 -15.92 0.76 34.47
N LYS A 151 -17.25 0.85 34.54
CA LYS A 151 -18.12 1.39 33.49
C LYS A 151 -18.22 2.92 33.58
N GLY A 152 -19.01 3.50 32.69
CA GLY A 152 -19.24 4.94 32.65
C GLY A 152 -17.96 5.69 32.30
N GLN A 153 -17.69 6.77 33.01
CA GLN A 153 -16.52 7.63 32.78
C GLN A 153 -15.17 6.91 32.83
N SER A 154 -15.11 5.71 33.39
CA SER A 154 -13.88 4.92 33.41
C SER A 154 -13.57 4.22 32.09
N ILE A 155 -14.52 4.11 31.19
CA ILE A 155 -14.40 3.47 29.87
C ILE A 155 -13.73 2.08 29.95
N GLY A 156 -13.85 1.41 31.08
CA GLY A 156 -13.20 0.13 31.37
C GLY A 156 -11.70 0.19 31.65
N VAL A 157 -11.07 1.33 31.62
CA VAL A 157 -9.61 1.49 31.73
C VAL A 157 -9.16 2.45 32.82
N TRP A 158 -9.82 3.61 32.99
CA TRP A 158 -9.48 4.60 33.99
C TRP A 158 -9.91 4.15 35.39
N GLY A 159 -9.33 4.77 36.44
CA GLY A 159 -9.67 4.46 37.79
C GLY A 159 -11.07 4.89 38.20
N LYS A 160 -11.54 4.34 39.32
CA LYS A 160 -12.83 4.69 39.90
C LYS A 160 -12.74 5.99 40.66
N ASP A 161 -13.53 6.95 40.27
CA ASP A 161 -13.76 8.11 41.14
C ASP A 161 -15.02 7.89 41.96
N VAL A 162 -14.88 7.15 43.05
CA VAL A 162 -15.96 6.97 44.02
C VAL A 162 -16.01 8.17 44.94
N SER A 163 -17.13 8.86 44.96
CA SER A 163 -17.27 10.15 45.64
C SER A 163 -17.32 10.08 47.19
N THR A 164 -17.48 8.91 47.80
CA THR A 164 -17.57 8.76 49.24
C THR A 164 -16.22 8.61 49.88
N ASP A 165 -15.67 9.73 50.26
CA ASP A 165 -14.60 9.74 51.24
C ASP A 165 -14.96 10.62 52.42
N ALA A 166 -15.86 10.11 53.23
CA ALA A 166 -16.27 10.78 54.49
C ALA A 166 -15.10 11.05 55.46
N ASN A 167 -13.93 10.47 55.17
CA ASN A 167 -12.76 10.58 56.03
C ASN A 167 -11.53 11.18 55.34
N GLY A 168 -11.63 11.70 54.12
CA GLY A 168 -10.53 12.31 53.37
C GLY A 168 -9.43 11.32 52.91
N THR A 169 -9.76 10.05 52.68
CA THR A 169 -8.79 9.01 52.37
C THR A 169 -8.57 8.87 50.88
N LYS A 170 -9.42 9.49 50.04
CA LYS A 170 -9.29 9.49 48.61
C LYS A 170 -8.04 10.27 48.19
N THR A 171 -7.19 9.62 47.46
CA THR A 171 -5.96 10.18 46.91
C THR A 171 -5.89 9.86 45.40
N GLN A 172 -5.08 10.59 44.66
CA GLN A 172 -4.76 10.24 43.26
C GLN A 172 -4.31 8.78 43.13
N ARG A 173 -3.58 8.29 44.17
CA ARG A 173 -3.09 6.90 44.23
C ARG A 173 -4.23 5.90 44.35
N THR A 174 -5.22 6.13 45.20
CA THR A 174 -6.34 5.20 45.37
C THR A 174 -7.19 5.11 44.12
N ILE A 175 -7.31 6.19 43.34
CA ILE A 175 -7.98 6.19 42.03
C ILE A 175 -7.13 5.38 41.03
N ALA A 176 -5.83 5.68 40.90
CA ALA A 176 -4.92 4.97 40.02
C ALA A 176 -4.82 3.47 40.32
N ASP A 177 -4.85 3.07 41.58
CA ASP A 177 -4.80 1.66 41.99
C ASP A 177 -6.07 0.87 41.59
N SER A 178 -7.18 1.56 41.31
CA SER A 178 -8.42 0.93 40.80
C SER A 178 -8.48 0.86 39.24
N ALA A 179 -7.56 1.53 38.56
CA ALA A 179 -7.42 1.49 37.10
C ALA A 179 -6.72 0.21 36.63
N ILE A 180 -6.61 0.02 35.29
CA ILE A 180 -5.75 -1.01 34.75
C ILE A 180 -4.29 -0.66 35.04
N PRO A 181 -3.59 -1.45 35.88
CA PRO A 181 -2.22 -1.15 36.26
C PRO A 181 -1.24 -1.39 35.09
N LYS A 182 -0.10 -0.70 35.09
CA LYS A 182 0.94 -0.83 34.05
C LYS A 182 0.36 -0.73 32.67
N SER A 183 -0.47 0.27 32.43
CA SER A 183 -1.17 0.48 31.16
C SER A 183 -0.95 1.89 30.62
N TRP A 184 -1.13 2.01 29.33
CA TRP A 184 -1.35 3.24 28.59
C TRP A 184 -2.62 3.08 27.76
N ALA A 185 -3.47 4.09 27.75
CA ALA A 185 -4.74 4.06 27.04
C ALA A 185 -4.88 5.25 26.10
N LEU A 186 -5.47 4.99 24.93
CA LEU A 186 -5.99 5.97 24.01
C LEU A 186 -7.51 5.81 24.01
N GLU A 187 -8.18 6.74 24.66
CA GLU A 187 -9.64 6.75 24.75
C GLU A 187 -10.28 7.43 23.55
N PHE A 188 -11.48 6.99 23.26
CA PHE A 188 -12.43 7.59 22.33
C PHE A 188 -13.70 7.85 23.15
N ASP A 189 -13.74 9.00 23.80
CA ASP A 189 -14.85 9.39 24.66
C ASP A 189 -15.98 9.98 23.85
N THR A 190 -17.09 9.29 23.81
CA THR A 190 -18.31 9.70 23.10
C THR A 190 -19.30 10.43 24.01
N PHE A 191 -19.10 10.35 25.34
CA PHE A 191 -19.95 10.97 26.36
C PHE A 191 -19.11 11.68 27.44
N PRO A 192 -18.64 12.91 27.17
CA PRO A 192 -17.81 13.64 28.10
C PRO A 192 -18.47 13.83 29.48
N ASN A 193 -17.77 13.41 30.49
CA ASN A 193 -18.22 13.47 31.88
C ASN A 193 -17.73 14.77 32.56
N ALA A 194 -18.36 15.87 32.17
CA ALA A 194 -17.94 17.22 32.55
C ALA A 194 -18.81 17.86 33.66
N ALA A 195 -19.47 17.07 34.48
CA ALA A 195 -20.32 17.59 35.57
C ALA A 195 -19.46 18.13 36.70
N ILE A 196 -19.30 19.45 36.76
CA ILE A 196 -18.71 20.11 37.93
C ILE A 196 -19.77 20.11 39.05
N PRO A 197 -19.41 19.64 40.25
CA PRO A 197 -20.27 19.76 41.40
C PRO A 197 -20.59 21.25 41.68
N ASN A 198 -21.77 21.72 41.32
CA ASN A 198 -22.23 23.06 41.61
C ASN A 198 -22.99 23.04 42.92
N GLY A 199 -22.78 24.05 43.74
CA GLY A 199 -23.53 24.23 44.98
C GLY A 199 -25.01 24.39 44.78
N THR A 200 -25.76 23.33 44.95
CA THR A 200 -27.19 23.37 45.08
C THR A 200 -27.61 22.74 46.42
N ASP A 201 -28.72 23.23 46.93
CA ASP A 201 -29.28 22.76 48.20
C ASP A 201 -29.57 21.26 48.14
N TYR A 202 -28.91 20.49 49.04
CA TYR A 202 -29.14 19.07 49.19
C TYR A 202 -30.23 18.82 50.24
N VAL A 203 -31.17 17.95 49.88
CA VAL A 203 -32.24 17.56 50.84
C VAL A 203 -31.94 16.15 51.29
N LEU A 204 -31.48 15.98 52.55
CA LEU A 204 -31.41 14.67 53.18
C LEU A 204 -32.78 14.30 53.75
N PRO A 205 -33.19 13.01 53.67
CA PRO A 205 -34.35 12.57 54.40
C PRO A 205 -34.06 12.68 55.88
N SER A 206 -34.93 13.39 56.58
CA SER A 206 -34.93 13.43 58.05
C SER A 206 -35.50 12.13 58.59
N PRO A 207 -34.93 11.53 59.63
CA PRO A 207 -35.56 10.42 60.34
C PRO A 207 -36.87 10.80 61.04
N ASN A 208 -37.21 12.07 61.00
CA ASN A 208 -38.51 12.58 61.56
C ASN A 208 -39.50 12.67 60.39
N PRO A 209 -40.70 12.01 60.45
CA PRO A 209 -41.65 11.96 59.35
C PRO A 209 -42.16 13.32 58.84
N ASP A 210 -41.90 14.41 59.60
CA ASP A 210 -42.32 15.76 59.26
C ASP A 210 -41.22 16.76 58.82
N GLY A 211 -39.99 16.26 58.63
CA GLY A 211 -38.85 17.17 58.39
C GLY A 211 -37.83 16.73 57.37
N ILE A 212 -37.92 17.34 56.16
CA ILE A 212 -36.86 17.35 55.17
C ILE A 212 -35.87 18.46 55.54
N LYS A 213 -34.63 18.16 55.96
CA LYS A 213 -33.61 19.20 56.15
C LYS A 213 -32.90 19.47 54.81
N LYS A 214 -32.97 20.73 54.37
CA LYS A 214 -32.12 21.25 53.33
C LYS A 214 -30.71 21.39 53.83
N ILE A 215 -29.75 20.81 53.13
CA ILE A 215 -28.33 21.11 53.25
C ILE A 215 -27.98 22.18 52.25
N SER A 216 -27.67 23.37 52.68
CA SER A 216 -27.12 24.41 51.81
C SER A 216 -25.60 24.28 51.78
N GLY A 217 -25.06 23.98 50.64
CA GLY A 217 -23.63 23.89 50.39
C GLY A 217 -23.41 23.61 48.92
N ASN A 218 -22.20 23.90 48.41
CA ASN A 218 -21.83 23.67 47.04
C ASN A 218 -21.64 22.18 46.75
N ILE A 219 -22.75 21.43 46.69
CA ILE A 219 -22.79 20.03 46.26
C ILE A 219 -23.51 20.01 44.95
N GLY A 220 -22.79 19.89 43.88
CA GLY A 220 -23.29 20.12 42.53
C GLY A 220 -24.33 19.13 42.03
N SER A 221 -24.63 19.26 40.75
CA SER A 221 -25.62 18.55 39.98
C SER A 221 -25.45 17.02 39.91
N VAL A 222 -24.57 16.49 40.73
CA VAL A 222 -24.30 15.07 40.94
C VAL A 222 -25.57 14.25 41.24
N PHE A 223 -26.67 14.95 41.60
CA PHE A 223 -27.89 14.34 42.03
C PHE A 223 -29.10 14.69 41.14
N ASN A 224 -28.91 14.83 39.89
CA ASN A 224 -30.02 14.82 38.93
C ASN A 224 -30.60 13.40 38.82
N LYS A 225 -31.12 12.88 39.94
CA LYS A 225 -32.05 11.78 39.88
C LYS A 225 -33.42 12.35 39.44
N PRO A 226 -34.07 11.78 38.42
CA PRO A 226 -35.43 12.17 38.11
C PRO A 226 -36.30 12.04 39.34
N THR A 227 -36.95 13.11 39.73
CA THR A 227 -37.95 13.11 40.79
C THR A 227 -39.19 12.32 40.36
N THR A 228 -39.16 11.01 40.51
CA THR A 228 -40.33 10.16 40.50
C THR A 228 -40.41 9.45 41.83
N ALA A 229 -41.21 10.00 42.67
CA ALA A 229 -42.02 9.42 43.68
C ALA A 229 -41.55 8.08 44.26
N ASP A 230 -40.59 8.12 45.15
CA ASP A 230 -40.60 7.29 46.36
C ASP A 230 -39.76 7.99 47.45
N ASN A 231 -40.40 8.79 48.24
CA ASN A 231 -39.82 9.55 49.34
C ASN A 231 -39.28 8.69 50.49
N ASN A 232 -39.16 7.38 50.34
CA ASN A 232 -38.81 6.48 51.40
C ASN A 232 -37.51 5.69 51.26
N THR A 233 -36.68 5.98 50.27
CA THR A 233 -35.41 5.23 50.07
C THR A 233 -34.25 6.09 49.61
N LEU A 234 -34.04 7.24 50.23
CA LEU A 234 -32.69 7.73 50.37
C LEU A 234 -32.14 7.09 51.66
N LYS A 235 -31.99 5.79 51.68
CA LYS A 235 -31.06 5.17 52.60
C LYS A 235 -29.71 5.78 52.31
N ALA A 236 -29.02 6.25 53.36
CA ALA A 236 -27.61 6.52 53.34
C ALA A 236 -26.84 5.18 53.09
N ASP A 237 -27.13 4.52 52.00
CA ASP A 237 -26.29 3.53 51.42
C ASP A 237 -25.16 4.32 50.79
N ASN A 238 -23.95 4.12 51.32
CA ASN A 238 -22.70 4.65 50.80
C ASN A 238 -22.52 4.46 49.29
N ASN A 239 -23.35 3.65 48.66
CA ASN A 239 -23.39 3.39 47.20
C ASN A 239 -24.09 4.45 46.37
N ASP A 240 -25.11 5.16 46.87
CA ASP A 240 -25.83 6.18 46.11
C ASP A 240 -25.03 7.47 45.89
N ILE A 241 -24.05 7.73 46.72
CA ILE A 241 -23.10 8.84 46.59
C ILE A 241 -21.92 8.42 45.70
N ALA A 242 -21.61 7.11 45.62
CA ALA A 242 -20.55 6.58 44.83
C ALA A 242 -20.79 6.71 43.30
N ASP A 243 -22.04 6.72 42.87
CA ASP A 243 -22.42 6.91 41.46
C ASP A 243 -22.39 8.37 41.01
N ALA A 244 -21.94 9.27 41.84
CA ALA A 244 -22.15 10.68 41.67
C ALA A 244 -20.95 11.48 41.16
N ALA A 245 -19.75 10.91 41.19
CA ALA A 245 -18.58 11.54 40.63
C ALA A 245 -18.57 11.32 39.11
N ASN A 246 -18.80 12.37 38.36
CA ASN A 246 -18.94 12.36 36.92
C ASN A 246 -18.19 13.54 36.29
N GLY A 247 -16.94 13.72 36.74
CA GLY A 247 -16.14 14.90 36.50
C GLY A 247 -14.81 14.68 35.79
N PHE A 248 -14.55 13.52 35.23
CA PHE A 248 -13.24 13.25 34.59
C PHE A 248 -12.88 14.28 33.52
N ASP A 249 -13.86 14.82 32.81
CA ASP A 249 -13.65 15.80 31.74
C ASP A 249 -13.94 17.25 32.19
N ALA A 250 -14.29 17.43 33.46
CA ALA A 250 -14.53 18.77 34.00
C ALA A 250 -13.21 19.51 34.19
N ASN A 251 -13.11 20.71 33.61
CA ASN A 251 -11.89 21.54 33.66
C ASN A 251 -10.61 20.88 33.14
N ALA A 252 -10.71 19.88 32.32
CA ALA A 252 -9.57 19.21 31.70
C ALA A 252 -8.93 20.03 30.57
N GLY A 253 -8.49 21.24 30.92
CA GLY A 253 -7.63 22.09 30.10
C GLY A 253 -8.15 22.41 28.71
N ASN A 254 -8.22 21.50 27.79
CA ASN A 254 -8.63 21.72 26.39
C ASN A 254 -9.76 20.80 25.92
N VAL A 255 -10.37 20.02 26.81
CA VAL A 255 -11.31 18.94 26.43
C VAL A 255 -12.73 19.22 26.88
N SER A 256 -12.97 20.30 27.57
CA SER A 256 -14.24 20.59 28.25
C SER A 256 -15.48 20.31 27.40
N SER A 257 -16.29 19.38 27.85
CA SER A 257 -17.68 19.14 27.40
C SER A 257 -17.88 18.61 25.97
N TYR A 258 -16.84 18.20 25.26
CA TYR A 258 -16.96 17.68 23.89
C TYR A 258 -16.46 16.25 23.77
N PRO A 259 -17.03 15.42 22.88
CA PRO A 259 -16.43 14.15 22.49
C PRO A 259 -14.99 14.35 22.06
N HIS A 260 -14.09 13.45 22.47
CA HIS A 260 -12.68 13.63 22.27
C HIS A 260 -11.92 12.30 22.18
N ILE A 261 -10.68 12.40 21.72
CA ILE A 261 -9.69 11.33 21.75
C ILE A 261 -8.53 11.87 22.57
N ALA A 262 -8.10 11.10 23.57
CA ALA A 262 -7.01 11.50 24.44
C ALA A 262 -6.28 10.29 25.02
N SER A 263 -5.12 10.51 25.63
CA SER A 263 -4.33 9.40 26.17
C SER A 263 -3.70 9.76 27.51
N ASN A 264 -3.40 8.77 28.31
CA ASN A 264 -2.52 8.84 29.46
C ASN A 264 -2.27 7.43 30.03
N TYR A 265 -1.65 7.35 31.19
CA TYR A 265 -1.31 6.12 31.91
C TYR A 265 -2.31 5.87 33.04
N PRO A 266 -3.32 5.00 32.88
CA PRO A 266 -4.39 4.81 33.88
C PRO A 266 -3.92 4.46 35.27
N GLY A 267 -2.89 3.63 35.41
CA GLY A 267 -2.31 3.23 36.72
C GLY A 267 -1.36 4.23 37.38
N GLU A 268 -1.16 5.41 36.77
CA GLU A 268 -0.27 6.44 37.29
C GLU A 268 -1.07 7.50 38.06
N PRO A 269 -0.71 7.81 39.34
CA PRO A 269 -1.40 8.85 40.15
C PRO A 269 -1.44 10.23 39.47
N SER A 270 -0.40 10.59 38.74
CA SER A 270 -0.29 11.85 38.03
C SER A 270 -1.34 12.03 36.91
N THR A 271 -2.00 10.97 36.52
CA THR A 271 -3.10 10.99 35.52
C THR A 271 -4.36 11.65 36.12
N TYR A 272 -4.46 11.72 37.42
CA TYR A 272 -5.64 12.26 38.11
C TYR A 272 -5.31 13.54 38.85
N THR A 273 -6.16 14.55 38.77
CA THR A 273 -6.11 15.78 39.56
C THR A 273 -7.28 15.80 40.52
N LEU A 274 -6.98 15.84 41.84
CA LEU A 274 -8.02 15.92 42.86
C LEU A 274 -8.46 17.35 43.08
N HIS A 275 -9.77 17.52 43.20
CA HIS A 275 -10.44 18.75 43.56
C HIS A 275 -11.24 18.54 44.85
N SER A 276 -11.19 19.48 45.79
CA SER A 276 -11.95 19.41 47.02
C SER A 276 -13.12 20.35 46.96
N LEU A 277 -14.30 19.86 47.33
CA LEU A 277 -15.51 20.69 47.50
C LEU A 277 -15.60 21.37 48.88
N GLY A 278 -14.60 21.15 49.73
CA GLY A 278 -14.61 21.62 51.10
C GLY A 278 -15.43 20.72 52.04
N SER A 279 -15.50 21.10 53.30
CA SER A 279 -16.25 20.36 54.32
C SER A 279 -17.71 20.72 54.26
N VAL A 280 -18.58 19.73 54.08
CA VAL A 280 -20.02 19.89 54.23
C VAL A 280 -20.38 19.45 55.63
N SER A 281 -20.96 20.36 56.38
CA SER A 281 -21.46 20.07 57.73
C SER A 281 -22.87 19.52 57.68
N ILE A 282 -23.03 18.27 58.01
CA ILE A 282 -24.35 17.69 58.25
C ILE A 282 -24.72 18.04 59.68
N GLY A 283 -25.64 18.96 59.86
CA GLY A 283 -26.02 19.41 61.19
C GLY A 283 -26.57 18.29 62.09
N GLY A 284 -26.26 18.36 63.36
CA GLY A 284 -26.77 17.43 64.35
C GLY A 284 -28.31 17.37 64.29
N TYR A 285 -28.87 16.21 64.41
CA TYR A 285 -30.31 16.01 64.55
C TYR A 285 -30.61 15.27 65.85
N LYS A 286 -31.82 15.49 66.40
CA LYS A 286 -32.28 14.85 67.62
C LYS A 286 -33.40 13.91 67.26
N ASP A 287 -33.24 12.68 67.62
CA ASP A 287 -34.30 11.66 67.46
C ASP A 287 -34.70 11.09 68.86
N ILE A 288 -35.50 10.03 68.78
CA ILE A 288 -35.93 9.35 69.99
C ILE A 288 -34.79 8.64 70.79
N PHE A 289 -33.62 8.49 70.16
CA PHE A 289 -32.46 7.87 70.75
C PHE A 289 -31.42 8.87 71.30
N GLY A 290 -31.58 10.17 71.00
CA GLY A 290 -30.70 11.23 71.53
C GLY A 290 -30.32 12.27 70.46
N GLU A 291 -29.35 13.13 70.88
CA GLU A 291 -28.73 14.11 69.95
C GLU A 291 -27.59 13.46 69.24
N HIS A 292 -27.58 13.68 67.91
CA HIS A 292 -26.48 13.24 67.04
C HIS A 292 -25.62 14.45 66.68
N ASP A 293 -24.32 14.30 66.75
CA ASP A 293 -23.37 15.34 66.46
C ASP A 293 -23.36 15.73 64.99
N THR A 294 -22.95 16.98 64.73
CA THR A 294 -22.66 17.45 63.39
C THR A 294 -21.51 16.68 62.81
N GLN A 295 -21.71 16.01 61.68
CA GLN A 295 -20.65 15.36 60.89
C GLN A 295 -20.12 16.31 59.84
N HIS A 296 -18.80 16.35 59.72
CA HIS A 296 -18.15 17.11 58.64
C HIS A 296 -17.68 16.08 57.62
N LEU A 297 -18.23 16.17 56.39
CA LEU A 297 -17.86 15.34 55.27
C LEU A 297 -17.08 16.17 54.28
N THR A 298 -15.91 15.71 53.89
CA THR A 298 -15.11 16.32 52.85
C THR A 298 -15.29 15.47 51.58
N TYR A 299 -15.70 16.11 50.48
CA TYR A 299 -15.89 15.49 49.20
C TYR A 299 -14.75 15.87 48.28
N ASN A 300 -14.01 14.87 47.79
CA ASN A 300 -13.04 15.05 46.76
C ASN A 300 -13.53 14.38 45.49
N TRP A 301 -13.33 15.04 44.36
CA TRP A 301 -13.62 14.52 43.04
C TRP A 301 -12.37 14.65 42.17
N ALA A 302 -12.31 13.93 41.03
CA ALA A 302 -11.14 13.90 40.21
C ALA A 302 -11.46 14.31 38.75
N THR A 303 -10.45 14.93 38.13
CA THR A 303 -10.39 15.09 36.67
C THR A 303 -9.24 14.28 36.12
N LEU A 304 -9.34 13.88 34.83
CA LEU A 304 -8.23 13.29 34.10
C LEU A 304 -7.34 14.37 33.50
N ASN A 305 -6.03 14.12 33.55
CA ASN A 305 -5.05 14.90 32.81
C ASN A 305 -4.88 14.25 31.45
N HIS A 306 -5.46 14.85 30.41
CA HIS A 306 -5.42 14.32 29.05
C HIS A 306 -4.16 14.75 28.30
N GLU A 307 -3.53 13.83 27.58
CA GLU A 307 -2.40 14.05 26.69
C GLU A 307 -2.77 13.74 25.25
N GLY A 308 -2.19 14.48 24.29
CA GLY A 308 -2.39 14.22 22.85
C GLY A 308 -3.84 14.40 22.39
N VAL A 309 -4.53 15.42 22.90
CA VAL A 309 -5.98 15.60 22.71
C VAL A 309 -6.34 15.93 21.26
N LEU A 310 -7.38 15.26 20.75
CA LEU A 310 -8.17 15.63 19.58
C LEU A 310 -9.62 15.80 20.04
N SER A 311 -10.19 16.99 19.90
CA SER A 311 -11.56 17.28 20.33
C SER A 311 -12.43 17.81 19.20
N TYR A 312 -13.74 17.64 19.33
CA TYR A 312 -14.74 18.08 18.37
C TYR A 312 -15.60 19.21 18.95
N PRO A 313 -15.18 20.46 18.86
CA PRO A 313 -15.95 21.59 19.38
C PRO A 313 -17.28 21.74 18.64
N ASN A 314 -18.29 22.21 19.35
CA ASN A 314 -19.61 22.56 18.82
C ASN A 314 -20.44 21.39 18.24
N THR A 315 -20.20 20.17 18.62
CA THR A 315 -20.90 19.01 18.07
C THR A 315 -21.98 18.41 18.97
N GLY A 316 -22.14 18.90 20.20
CA GLY A 316 -23.07 18.34 21.17
C GLY A 316 -22.66 16.97 21.71
N ARG A 317 -23.50 16.36 22.56
CA ARG A 317 -23.25 15.02 23.11
C ARG A 317 -23.26 13.96 22.02
N GLY A 318 -22.28 13.08 22.01
CA GLY A 318 -22.09 12.06 20.98
C GLY A 318 -21.35 12.56 19.72
N GLY A 319 -21.37 13.85 19.46
CA GLY A 319 -20.57 14.53 18.47
C GLY A 319 -20.32 13.81 17.15
N LYS A 320 -19.16 14.04 16.58
CA LYS A 320 -18.76 13.41 15.30
C LYS A 320 -18.18 12.00 15.46
N LEU A 321 -17.81 11.57 16.65
CA LEU A 321 -17.38 10.18 16.89
C LEU A 321 -18.55 9.22 16.62
N SER A 322 -19.73 9.52 17.17
CA SER A 322 -20.93 8.65 17.10
C SER A 322 -21.92 9.12 16.04
N ASN A 323 -21.50 9.24 14.82
CA ASN A 323 -22.32 9.75 13.71
C ASN A 323 -22.98 8.65 12.86
N GLY A 324 -22.84 7.39 13.24
CA GLY A 324 -23.34 6.24 12.48
C GLY A 324 -22.45 5.85 11.29
N LYS A 325 -21.20 6.29 11.26
CA LYS A 325 -20.21 5.97 10.23
C LYS A 325 -18.98 5.31 10.86
N TRP A 326 -18.22 4.63 10.03
CA TRP A 326 -16.90 4.11 10.37
C TRP A 326 -15.85 5.19 10.29
N HIS A 327 -14.92 5.21 11.23
CA HIS A 327 -13.81 6.15 11.36
C HIS A 327 -12.50 5.39 11.28
N HIS A 328 -11.55 5.87 10.47
CA HIS A 328 -10.25 5.23 10.37
C HIS A 328 -9.29 5.75 11.44
N LEU A 329 -8.57 4.84 12.07
CA LEU A 329 -7.47 5.13 12.99
C LEU A 329 -6.21 4.45 12.48
N SER A 330 -5.16 5.22 12.24
CA SER A 330 -3.81 4.69 12.07
C SER A 330 -2.95 4.99 13.29
N ILE A 331 -2.15 4.01 13.68
CA ILE A 331 -1.17 4.11 14.76
C ILE A 331 0.18 3.72 14.19
N ASP A 332 1.13 4.66 14.26
CA ASP A 332 2.54 4.46 13.96
C ASP A 332 3.34 4.60 15.26
N TYR A 333 3.99 3.53 15.68
CA TYR A 333 4.83 3.52 16.86
C TYR A 333 6.29 3.37 16.47
N LYS A 334 7.08 4.38 16.81
CA LYS A 334 8.54 4.35 16.73
C LYS A 334 9.10 3.73 18.01
N ALA A 335 9.94 2.74 17.84
CA ALA A 335 10.52 1.95 18.93
C ALA A 335 11.21 2.79 19.98
N ALA A 336 11.05 2.41 21.26
CA ALA A 336 11.89 2.86 22.36
C ALA A 336 13.32 2.28 22.21
N THR A 337 14.26 2.92 22.88
CA THR A 337 15.64 2.44 23.05
C THR A 337 15.98 2.33 24.53
N SER A 338 17.16 1.86 24.87
CA SER A 338 17.64 1.86 26.25
C SER A 338 17.73 3.27 26.88
N THR A 339 17.73 4.32 26.06
CA THR A 339 17.94 5.71 26.49
C THR A 339 16.82 6.67 26.09
N SER A 340 15.83 6.22 25.34
CA SER A 340 14.71 7.06 24.89
C SER A 340 13.39 6.32 24.93
N ASP A 341 12.34 7.04 25.27
CA ASP A 341 10.97 6.57 25.15
C ASP A 341 10.61 6.27 23.69
N GLY A 342 9.65 5.38 23.49
CA GLY A 342 8.99 5.21 22.19
C GLY A 342 8.08 6.39 21.87
N VAL A 343 7.76 6.58 20.59
CA VAL A 343 6.85 7.64 20.15
C VAL A 343 5.66 7.02 19.46
N MET A 344 4.48 7.24 20.01
CA MET A 344 3.21 6.84 19.43
C MET A 344 2.63 8.02 18.65
N THR A 345 2.43 7.84 17.36
CA THR A 345 1.67 8.77 16.52
C THR A 345 0.35 8.12 16.15
N TYR A 346 -0.75 8.76 16.47
CA TYR A 346 -2.07 8.31 16.03
C TYR A 346 -2.73 9.37 15.17
N THR A 347 -3.37 8.92 14.11
CA THR A 347 -4.06 9.77 13.13
C THR A 347 -5.48 9.24 12.98
N TYR A 348 -6.45 10.11 13.15
CA TYR A 348 -7.87 9.78 13.13
C TYR A 348 -8.55 10.39 11.91
N ASP A 349 -9.49 9.67 11.30
CA ASP A 349 -10.23 10.05 10.09
C ASP A 349 -9.33 10.38 8.88
N ASP A 350 -8.22 9.67 8.75
CA ASP A 350 -7.28 9.83 7.63
C ASP A 350 -7.70 9.10 6.34
N LYS A 351 -8.79 8.31 6.39
CA LYS A 351 -9.38 7.63 5.24
C LYS A 351 -10.90 7.74 5.18
N ASN A 352 -11.43 7.80 3.98
CA ASN A 352 -12.86 7.72 3.72
C ASN A 352 -13.34 6.27 3.84
N PRO A 353 -14.39 5.98 4.64
CA PRO A 353 -14.85 4.60 4.86
C PRO A 353 -15.47 3.94 3.63
N ASP A 354 -16.01 4.70 2.69
CA ASP A 354 -16.67 4.17 1.49
C ASP A 354 -15.66 3.84 0.39
N THR A 355 -14.57 4.60 0.30
CA THR A 355 -13.61 4.51 -0.81
C THR A 355 -12.23 4.00 -0.38
N GLY A 356 -11.88 4.10 0.91
CA GLY A 356 -10.53 3.83 1.42
C GLY A 356 -9.50 4.90 1.04
N ALA A 357 -9.92 5.96 0.34
CA ALA A 357 -9.04 7.03 -0.10
C ALA A 357 -8.63 7.91 1.09
N LYS A 358 -7.40 8.43 1.03
CA LYS A 358 -6.90 9.38 2.01
C LYS A 358 -7.80 10.61 2.10
N GLN A 359 -8.06 11.06 3.32
CA GLN A 359 -8.75 12.30 3.61
C GLN A 359 -7.77 13.36 4.09
N SER A 360 -7.99 14.60 3.63
CA SER A 360 -7.35 15.77 4.22
C SER A 360 -8.25 16.34 5.31
N ASN A 361 -7.67 16.77 6.40
CA ASN A 361 -8.25 17.41 7.58
C ASN A 361 -9.75 17.65 7.54
N GLY A 362 -10.53 16.75 8.10
CA GLY A 362 -11.79 17.03 8.74
C GLY A 362 -12.97 17.59 7.94
N THR A 363 -12.89 17.72 6.63
CA THR A 363 -13.98 18.35 5.84
C THR A 363 -15.25 17.53 5.81
N ASP A 364 -15.15 16.18 5.84
CA ASP A 364 -16.31 15.30 5.73
C ASP A 364 -16.90 14.86 7.07
N TYR A 365 -16.10 14.86 8.15
CA TYR A 365 -16.49 14.35 9.46
C TYR A 365 -16.50 15.41 10.57
N GLY A 366 -16.12 16.63 10.27
CA GLY A 366 -16.04 17.76 11.20
C GLY A 366 -14.64 18.33 11.33
N SER A 367 -14.51 19.51 11.83
CA SER A 367 -13.23 20.14 12.15
C SER A 367 -12.82 19.78 13.57
N PHE A 368 -11.58 19.38 13.75
CA PHE A 368 -10.94 19.34 15.06
C PHE A 368 -10.71 20.77 15.58
N GLU A 369 -10.56 20.94 16.89
CA GLU A 369 -10.43 22.27 17.50
C GLU A 369 -9.28 23.08 16.90
N ASP A 370 -8.17 22.41 16.55
CA ASP A 370 -6.95 23.00 15.98
C ASP A 370 -6.67 22.57 14.54
N ASN A 371 -7.63 21.97 13.84
CA ASN A 371 -7.52 21.45 12.48
C ASN A 371 -6.43 20.37 12.29
N HIS A 372 -6.02 19.70 13.35
CA HIS A 372 -5.10 18.59 13.27
C HIS A 372 -5.82 17.26 13.48
N MET A 373 -5.54 16.28 12.63
CA MET A 373 -6.06 14.90 12.73
C MET A 373 -5.10 13.98 13.48
N SER A 374 -3.90 14.43 13.78
CA SER A 374 -2.81 13.60 14.30
C SER A 374 -2.23 14.18 15.57
N ARG A 375 -1.83 13.28 16.48
CA ARG A 375 -1.09 13.62 17.70
C ARG A 375 0.06 12.65 17.89
N GLN A 376 1.06 13.15 18.62
CA GLN A 376 2.25 12.42 19.01
C GLN A 376 2.37 12.43 20.52
N VAL A 377 2.56 11.26 21.11
CA VAL A 377 2.78 11.09 22.56
C VAL A 377 3.94 10.16 22.82
N ASN A 378 4.62 10.34 23.95
CA ASN A 378 5.72 9.48 24.36
C ASN A 378 5.18 8.26 25.13
N ILE A 379 5.72 7.08 24.80
CA ILE A 379 5.43 5.83 25.50
C ILE A 379 6.66 5.42 26.28
N THR A 380 6.58 5.51 27.60
CA THR A 380 7.63 5.13 28.54
C THR A 380 7.51 3.65 28.89
N PRO A 381 8.37 2.75 28.39
CA PRO A 381 8.23 1.30 28.62
C PRO A 381 8.21 0.89 30.10
N SER A 382 8.97 1.59 30.93
CA SER A 382 9.02 1.28 32.39
C SER A 382 7.68 1.49 33.10
N LYS A 383 6.86 2.45 32.68
CA LYS A 383 5.49 2.64 33.21
C LYS A 383 4.57 1.46 32.87
N LEU A 384 4.85 0.76 31.78
CA LEU A 384 4.18 -0.48 31.42
C LEU A 384 4.89 -1.73 31.97
N GLY A 385 5.93 -1.55 32.78
CA GLY A 385 6.71 -2.67 33.30
C GLY A 385 7.46 -3.47 32.24
N ALA A 386 7.74 -2.86 31.09
CA ALA A 386 8.50 -3.44 29.99
C ALA A 386 9.95 -2.97 30.01
N SER A 387 10.83 -3.74 29.38
CA SER A 387 12.26 -3.47 29.20
C SER A 387 12.75 -4.15 27.91
N GLU A 388 13.98 -3.88 27.49
CA GLU A 388 14.57 -4.57 26.32
C GLU A 388 14.59 -6.11 26.48
N ALA A 389 14.77 -6.60 27.72
CA ALA A 389 14.74 -8.03 27.99
C ALA A 389 13.32 -8.62 27.98
N ASN A 390 12.31 -7.81 28.27
CA ASN A 390 10.89 -8.17 28.26
C ASN A 390 10.11 -7.09 27.53
N PRO A 391 10.23 -7.02 26.17
CA PRO A 391 9.81 -5.85 25.40
C PRO A 391 8.32 -5.82 25.07
N THR A 392 7.56 -6.87 25.38
CA THR A 392 6.19 -7.06 24.86
C THR A 392 5.14 -6.84 25.93
N VAL A 393 4.04 -6.20 25.54
CA VAL A 393 2.85 -5.97 26.36
C VAL A 393 1.61 -6.46 25.62
N TRP A 394 0.54 -6.84 26.33
CA TRP A 394 -0.75 -7.07 25.70
C TRP A 394 -1.32 -5.75 25.19
N TRP A 395 -2.05 -5.83 24.11
CA TRP A 395 -2.84 -4.72 23.58
C TRP A 395 -4.26 -5.21 23.31
N GLY A 396 -5.19 -4.28 23.27
CA GLY A 396 -6.58 -4.62 23.05
C GLY A 396 -7.48 -3.43 23.22
N PHE A 397 -8.73 -3.71 23.53
CA PHE A 397 -9.74 -2.69 23.69
C PHE A 397 -10.54 -2.92 24.96
N THR A 398 -10.93 -1.81 25.59
CA THR A 398 -12.00 -1.75 26.57
C THR A 398 -13.15 -0.92 26.01
N GLY A 399 -14.35 -1.17 26.46
CA GLY A 399 -15.54 -0.38 26.13
C GLY A 399 -16.53 -0.40 27.28
N SER A 400 -17.28 0.66 27.43
CA SER A 400 -18.33 0.74 28.46
C SER A 400 -19.56 1.45 27.94
N THR A 401 -20.68 1.15 28.59
CA THR A 401 -21.95 1.87 28.48
C THR A 401 -22.46 2.16 29.89
N GLY A 402 -23.00 3.34 30.10
CA GLY A 402 -23.56 3.77 31.39
C GLY A 402 -25.08 3.97 31.31
N GLN A 403 -25.52 5.18 31.60
CA GLN A 403 -26.90 5.63 31.36
C GLN A 403 -27.14 5.97 29.87
N ALA A 404 -26.08 6.12 29.10
CA ALA A 404 -26.08 6.12 27.66
C ALA A 404 -25.52 4.79 27.14
N SER A 405 -25.85 4.42 25.89
CA SER A 405 -25.36 3.17 25.30
C SER A 405 -25.09 3.31 23.81
N GLU A 406 -24.15 2.52 23.32
CA GLU A 406 -23.78 2.50 21.91
C GLU A 406 -23.19 1.15 21.48
N ASN A 407 -23.15 0.91 20.16
CA ASN A 407 -22.40 -0.21 19.58
C ASN A 407 -20.97 0.24 19.32
N ASN A 408 -19.99 -0.37 19.96
CA ASN A 408 -18.58 -0.17 19.65
C ASN A 408 -18.02 -1.36 18.87
N LEU A 409 -17.57 -1.11 17.64
CA LEU A 409 -16.99 -2.12 16.77
C LEU A 409 -15.62 -1.70 16.27
N VAL A 410 -14.73 -2.68 16.10
CA VAL A 410 -13.37 -2.49 15.56
C VAL A 410 -13.11 -3.50 14.46
N ALA A 411 -12.75 -3.02 13.25
CA ALA A 411 -12.26 -3.85 12.15
C ALA A 411 -10.83 -3.43 11.77
N PHE A 412 -9.95 -4.39 11.50
CA PHE A 412 -8.52 -4.10 11.33
C PHE A 412 -8.09 -4.18 9.87
N GLU A 413 -7.19 -3.28 9.45
CA GLU A 413 -6.40 -3.38 8.24
C GLU A 413 -4.98 -3.88 8.53
N GLN A 414 -4.40 -3.47 9.67
CA GLN A 414 -3.11 -3.97 10.15
C GLN A 414 -3.19 -4.23 11.66
N ILE A 415 -2.73 -5.41 12.04
CA ILE A 415 -2.66 -5.85 13.45
C ILE A 415 -1.22 -5.69 13.92
N PRO A 416 -0.98 -5.05 15.09
CA PRO A 416 0.36 -4.88 15.63
C PRO A 416 1.14 -6.18 15.70
N ASN A 417 2.41 -6.13 15.32
CA ASN A 417 3.36 -7.25 15.35
C ASN A 417 2.99 -8.46 14.47
N LEU A 418 1.94 -8.41 13.66
CA LEU A 418 1.59 -9.48 12.74
C LEU A 418 2.40 -9.37 11.45
N ALA A 419 2.20 -8.30 10.69
CA ALA A 419 2.97 -7.89 9.54
C ALA A 419 2.90 -6.36 9.44
N ASN A 420 3.97 -5.68 9.78
CA ASN A 420 4.05 -4.23 9.73
C ASN A 420 4.45 -3.83 8.30
N ILE A 421 3.50 -3.30 7.56
CA ILE A 421 3.66 -2.91 6.17
C ILE A 421 3.74 -1.40 6.05
N ASN A 422 4.79 -0.93 5.41
CA ASN A 422 4.88 0.44 4.93
C ASN A 422 4.37 0.52 3.50
N SER A 423 3.76 1.62 3.15
CA SER A 423 3.29 1.89 1.81
C SER A 423 3.53 3.35 1.43
N SER A 424 3.88 3.60 0.18
CA SER A 424 4.06 4.94 -0.33
C SER A 424 3.77 5.02 -1.82
N GLY A 425 3.15 6.12 -2.24
CA GLY A 425 2.92 6.47 -3.63
C GLY A 425 3.69 7.72 -3.98
N THR A 426 4.35 7.72 -5.14
CA THR A 426 5.03 8.90 -5.65
C THR A 426 4.75 9.07 -7.12
N MET A 427 4.66 10.31 -7.55
CA MET A 427 4.65 10.68 -8.95
C MET A 427 5.73 11.72 -9.17
N THR A 428 6.56 11.51 -10.18
CA THR A 428 7.63 12.43 -10.56
C THR A 428 7.42 12.85 -11.99
N ASP A 429 7.42 14.13 -12.26
CA ASP A 429 7.62 14.68 -13.58
C ASP A 429 9.10 14.53 -13.93
N THR A 430 9.41 13.56 -14.79
CA THR A 430 10.80 13.25 -15.18
C THR A 430 11.36 14.24 -16.20
N THR A 431 10.50 15.01 -16.86
CA THR A 431 10.93 16.09 -17.75
C THR A 431 11.56 17.22 -16.97
N SER A 432 10.91 17.69 -15.91
CA SER A 432 11.43 18.76 -15.03
C SER A 432 12.24 18.24 -13.85
N ASN A 433 12.29 16.91 -13.66
CA ASN A 433 12.86 16.21 -12.51
C ASN A 433 12.33 16.73 -11.17
N LYS A 434 11.00 16.85 -11.06
CA LYS A 434 10.30 17.33 -9.86
C LYS A 434 9.25 16.34 -9.40
N ASP A 435 9.12 16.21 -8.09
CA ASP A 435 8.01 15.46 -7.52
C ASP A 435 6.69 16.19 -7.71
N VAL A 436 5.67 15.44 -8.11
CA VAL A 436 4.30 15.93 -8.28
C VAL A 436 3.60 15.79 -6.93
N THR A 437 3.32 16.93 -6.30
CA THR A 437 2.58 17.00 -5.04
C THR A 437 1.13 17.39 -5.30
N ASP A 438 0.32 17.40 -4.25
CA ASP A 438 -1.10 17.72 -4.37
C ASP A 438 -1.33 19.10 -5.00
N ASN A 439 -2.18 19.14 -6.04
CA ASN A 439 -2.45 20.29 -6.87
C ASN A 439 -1.23 20.89 -7.63
N ALA A 440 -0.10 20.16 -7.71
CA ALA A 440 1.02 20.58 -8.54
C ALA A 440 0.60 20.68 -10.01
N THR A 441 1.25 21.55 -10.76
CA THR A 441 1.02 21.68 -12.21
C THR A 441 2.20 21.08 -12.97
N ILE A 442 1.90 20.16 -13.89
CA ILE A 442 2.79 19.66 -14.93
C ILE A 442 2.31 20.15 -16.30
N GLN A 443 3.11 19.98 -17.32
CA GLN A 443 2.73 20.36 -18.68
C GLN A 443 2.21 19.16 -19.48
N GLY A 444 1.36 19.39 -20.44
CA GLY A 444 1.05 18.39 -21.45
C GLY A 444 2.32 17.92 -22.15
N ASN A 445 2.39 16.65 -22.50
CA ASN A 445 3.56 15.97 -23.04
C ASN A 445 4.73 15.75 -22.07
N ASP A 446 4.64 16.17 -20.81
CA ASP A 446 5.68 15.83 -19.82
C ASP A 446 5.75 14.33 -19.62
N HIS A 447 6.97 13.83 -19.53
CA HIS A 447 7.22 12.45 -19.17
C HIS A 447 7.08 12.29 -17.66
N VAL A 448 6.36 11.26 -17.23
CA VAL A 448 6.07 11.02 -15.82
C VAL A 448 6.41 9.60 -15.42
N LYS A 449 6.79 9.46 -14.16
CA LYS A 449 6.98 8.18 -13.49
C LYS A 449 6.07 8.13 -12.27
N VAL A 450 5.25 7.08 -12.19
CA VAL A 450 4.39 6.80 -11.04
C VAL A 450 4.89 5.54 -10.36
N ASN A 451 5.09 5.58 -9.05
CA ASN A 451 5.56 4.44 -8.28
C ASN A 451 4.61 4.14 -7.11
N TYR A 452 4.24 2.88 -6.98
CA TYR A 452 3.48 2.32 -5.86
C TYR A 452 4.38 1.33 -5.14
N ASN A 453 4.83 1.68 -3.95
CA ASN A 453 5.70 0.86 -3.13
C ASN A 453 4.94 0.28 -1.96
N VAL A 454 5.17 -1.00 -1.68
CA VAL A 454 4.85 -1.64 -0.41
C VAL A 454 6.09 -2.37 0.10
N SER A 455 6.35 -2.24 1.41
CA SER A 455 7.52 -2.87 2.03
C SER A 455 7.20 -3.44 3.40
N TYR A 456 7.79 -4.60 3.69
CA TYR A 456 7.70 -5.29 4.97
C TYR A 456 8.79 -4.77 5.91
N ASP A 457 8.37 -4.15 7.01
CA ASP A 457 9.29 -3.65 8.03
C ASP A 457 9.64 -4.75 9.05
N SER A 458 8.62 -5.29 9.70
CA SER A 458 8.77 -6.28 10.78
C SER A 458 7.47 -7.05 10.99
N GLY A 459 7.53 -8.11 11.77
CA GLY A 459 6.36 -8.89 12.18
C GLY A 459 6.69 -10.32 12.54
N THR A 460 5.67 -11.06 12.97
CA THR A 460 5.76 -12.49 13.30
C THR A 460 5.34 -13.40 12.16
N SER A 461 4.74 -12.84 11.11
CA SER A 461 4.25 -13.57 9.94
C SER A 461 4.64 -12.86 8.66
N ALA A 462 4.95 -13.62 7.62
CA ALA A 462 5.11 -13.07 6.28
C ALA A 462 3.77 -12.49 5.78
N TRP A 463 3.84 -11.49 4.92
CA TRP A 463 2.67 -10.94 4.25
C TRP A 463 2.41 -11.71 2.95
N GLU A 464 1.35 -12.50 2.95
CA GLU A 464 1.07 -13.52 1.94
C GLU A 464 -0.21 -13.24 1.15
N ASN A 465 -0.32 -13.86 -0.02
CA ASN A 465 -1.51 -13.82 -0.89
C ASN A 465 -1.94 -12.41 -1.27
N VAL A 466 -0.98 -11.52 -1.46
CA VAL A 466 -1.25 -10.10 -1.68
C VAL A 466 -1.86 -9.86 -3.06
N GLN A 467 -3.03 -9.25 -3.07
CA GLN A 467 -3.74 -8.81 -4.27
C GLN A 467 -3.61 -7.29 -4.38
N ALA A 468 -3.03 -6.82 -5.46
CA ALA A 468 -2.98 -5.40 -5.80
C ALA A 468 -4.20 -5.03 -6.67
N LYS A 469 -4.91 -3.98 -6.26
CA LYS A 469 -5.94 -3.30 -7.04
C LYS A 469 -5.63 -1.81 -7.01
N ILE A 470 -5.20 -1.26 -8.13
CA ILE A 470 -4.67 0.10 -8.20
C ILE A 470 -5.40 0.86 -9.30
N ASP A 471 -6.02 1.96 -8.90
CA ASP A 471 -6.52 2.94 -9.86
C ASP A 471 -5.36 3.87 -10.24
N VAL A 472 -5.05 3.95 -11.52
CA VAL A 472 -3.95 4.78 -12.01
C VAL A 472 -4.42 6.19 -12.38
N PRO A 473 -3.56 7.23 -12.27
CA PRO A 473 -3.89 8.58 -12.73
C PRO A 473 -4.40 8.60 -14.17
N LYS A 474 -5.46 9.35 -14.41
CA LYS A 474 -6.03 9.57 -15.75
C LYS A 474 -5.23 10.59 -16.52
N SER A 475 -5.51 10.71 -17.84
CA SER A 475 -4.84 11.65 -18.74
C SER A 475 -3.31 11.46 -18.79
N ILE A 476 -2.88 10.21 -18.63
CA ILE A 476 -1.50 9.75 -18.87
C ILE A 476 -1.56 8.62 -19.90
N THR A 477 -0.80 8.78 -20.98
CA THR A 477 -0.54 7.70 -21.92
C THR A 477 0.64 6.88 -21.42
N TYR A 478 0.35 5.72 -20.82
CA TYR A 478 1.38 4.84 -20.24
C TYR A 478 2.19 4.14 -21.34
N LYS A 479 3.51 4.07 -21.11
CA LYS A 479 4.49 3.45 -22.03
C LYS A 479 5.05 2.16 -21.47
N SER A 480 5.20 2.05 -20.15
CA SER A 480 5.65 0.82 -19.51
C SER A 480 5.06 0.68 -18.12
N ALA A 481 4.94 -0.57 -17.68
CA ALA A 481 4.59 -0.94 -16.33
C ALA A 481 5.45 -2.13 -15.89
N LYS A 482 6.07 -2.03 -14.71
CA LYS A 482 6.98 -3.05 -14.18
C LYS A 482 6.67 -3.30 -12.70
N LEU A 483 6.71 -4.56 -12.30
CA LEU A 483 6.72 -4.99 -10.90
C LEU A 483 8.12 -5.45 -10.56
N THR A 484 8.75 -4.78 -9.60
CA THR A 484 10.10 -5.11 -9.11
C THR A 484 10.02 -5.53 -7.65
N TYR A 485 10.51 -6.72 -7.36
CA TYR A 485 10.71 -7.19 -5.99
C TYR A 485 12.17 -6.95 -5.58
N THR A 486 12.37 -6.48 -4.35
CA THR A 486 13.70 -6.33 -3.77
C THR A 486 13.86 -7.29 -2.60
N GLN A 487 14.92 -8.09 -2.61
CA GLN A 487 15.29 -8.96 -1.49
C GLN A 487 15.98 -8.15 -0.40
N LYS A 488 16.01 -8.68 0.83
CA LYS A 488 16.78 -8.11 1.94
C LYS A 488 18.27 -7.96 1.62
N SER A 489 18.81 -8.85 0.82
CA SER A 489 20.18 -8.76 0.27
C SER A 489 20.41 -7.61 -0.71
N GLY A 490 19.34 -6.95 -1.17
CA GLY A 490 19.38 -5.92 -2.22
C GLY A 490 19.23 -6.48 -3.65
N ALA A 491 19.17 -7.80 -3.85
CA ALA A 491 18.91 -8.38 -5.16
C ALA A 491 17.49 -8.09 -5.62
N THR A 492 17.31 -7.84 -6.92
CA THR A 492 16.02 -7.50 -7.51
C THR A 492 15.56 -8.49 -8.56
N THR A 493 14.24 -8.67 -8.64
CA THR A 493 13.58 -9.44 -9.70
C THR A 493 12.48 -8.59 -10.29
N THR A 494 12.47 -8.41 -11.62
CA THR A 494 11.51 -7.54 -12.30
C THR A 494 10.70 -8.31 -13.32
N THR A 495 9.39 -8.06 -13.35
CA THR A 495 8.44 -8.57 -14.34
C THR A 495 7.70 -7.40 -15.00
N THR A 496 7.38 -7.54 -16.29
CA THR A 496 6.60 -6.55 -17.03
C THR A 496 5.10 -6.78 -16.79
N ILE A 497 4.35 -5.69 -16.60
CA ILE A 497 2.89 -5.67 -16.51
C ILE A 497 2.33 -5.22 -17.85
N ASP A 498 1.27 -5.88 -18.34
CA ASP A 498 0.57 -5.44 -19.55
C ASP A 498 -0.09 -4.07 -19.36
N ILE A 499 0.14 -3.18 -20.31
CA ILE A 499 -0.35 -1.80 -20.27
C ILE A 499 -1.59 -1.55 -21.14
N ALA A 500 -2.07 -2.53 -21.88
CA ALA A 500 -3.12 -2.33 -22.91
C ALA A 500 -4.40 -1.66 -22.37
N ASN A 501 -4.79 -1.95 -21.12
CA ASN A 501 -6.01 -1.45 -20.48
C ASN A 501 -5.78 -0.63 -19.22
N LEU A 502 -4.54 -0.19 -18.94
CA LEU A 502 -4.21 0.50 -17.68
C LEU A 502 -5.09 1.71 -17.40
N SER A 503 -5.29 2.58 -18.38
CA SER A 503 -6.07 3.82 -18.21
C SER A 503 -7.56 3.60 -17.91
N SER A 504 -8.12 2.47 -18.31
CA SER A 504 -9.55 2.15 -18.13
C SER A 504 -9.81 1.23 -16.93
N GLU A 505 -8.97 0.23 -16.69
CA GLU A 505 -9.19 -0.84 -15.72
C GLU A 505 -8.26 -0.77 -14.51
N GLY A 506 -7.19 0.04 -14.58
CA GLY A 506 -6.14 0.07 -13.58
C GLY A 506 -5.32 -1.22 -13.56
N ILE A 507 -4.65 -1.48 -12.43
CA ILE A 507 -3.86 -2.69 -12.22
C ILE A 507 -4.61 -3.64 -11.30
N LYS A 508 -4.75 -4.89 -11.72
CA LYS A 508 -5.29 -5.99 -10.91
C LYS A 508 -4.34 -7.18 -11.03
N LEU A 509 -3.55 -7.43 -10.02
CA LEU A 509 -2.60 -8.54 -10.04
C LEU A 509 -2.37 -9.14 -8.65
N ALA A 510 -2.02 -10.41 -8.60
CA ALA A 510 -1.51 -11.07 -7.41
C ALA A 510 0.01 -10.91 -7.36
N LEU A 511 0.56 -10.56 -6.19
CA LEU A 511 2.00 -10.62 -5.98
C LEU A 511 2.45 -12.09 -5.96
N ALA A 512 3.46 -12.40 -6.77
CA ALA A 512 3.98 -13.76 -6.89
C ALA A 512 4.77 -14.23 -5.66
N HIS A 513 5.26 -13.29 -4.86
CA HIS A 513 6.10 -13.56 -3.69
C HIS A 513 5.50 -12.93 -2.44
N ALA A 514 5.56 -13.67 -1.32
CA ALA A 514 5.31 -13.11 0.00
C ALA A 514 6.40 -12.09 0.37
N LEU A 515 6.04 -11.07 1.17
CA LEU A 515 7.03 -10.15 1.73
C LEU A 515 7.35 -10.55 3.18
N ASN A 516 8.64 -10.58 3.49
CA ASN A 516 9.19 -10.96 4.79
C ASN A 516 10.62 -10.42 4.93
N ASN A 517 11.22 -10.50 6.12
CA ASN A 517 12.61 -10.07 6.35
C ASN A 517 13.41 -11.05 7.24
N ALA A 518 12.97 -12.28 7.38
CA ALA A 518 13.60 -13.28 8.25
C ALA A 518 14.96 -13.75 7.72
N SER A 519 15.13 -13.81 6.38
CA SER A 519 16.37 -14.21 5.71
C SER A 519 16.79 -13.22 4.62
N ASP A 520 18.07 -13.26 4.21
CA ASP A 520 18.60 -12.37 3.17
C ASP A 520 17.99 -12.62 1.78
N SER A 521 17.45 -13.81 1.56
CA SER A 521 16.74 -14.18 0.33
C SER A 521 15.26 -13.80 0.32
N ASP A 522 14.70 -13.36 1.45
CA ASP A 522 13.32 -12.93 1.52
C ASP A 522 13.11 -11.61 0.76
N TYR A 523 12.00 -11.49 0.08
CA TYR A 523 11.59 -10.24 -0.53
C TYR A 523 11.03 -9.29 0.53
N VAL A 524 11.64 -8.11 0.63
CA VAL A 524 11.24 -7.10 1.61
C VAL A 524 10.37 -6.01 1.02
N SER A 525 10.37 -5.83 -0.30
CA SER A 525 9.50 -4.87 -0.96
C SER A 525 9.02 -5.32 -2.34
N ALA A 526 7.91 -4.71 -2.76
CA ALA A 526 7.39 -4.79 -4.11
C ALA A 526 7.06 -3.37 -4.60
N ASP A 527 7.62 -3.01 -5.75
CA ASP A 527 7.47 -1.72 -6.39
C ASP A 527 6.76 -1.89 -7.74
N ILE A 528 5.61 -1.27 -7.92
CA ILE A 528 4.95 -1.16 -9.21
C ILE A 528 5.28 0.22 -9.77
N THR A 529 6.08 0.24 -10.83
CA THR A 529 6.52 1.46 -11.49
C THR A 529 5.88 1.58 -12.86
N LEU A 530 5.22 2.69 -13.11
CA LEU A 530 4.65 3.08 -14.41
C LEU A 530 5.46 4.24 -14.98
N THR A 531 5.71 4.21 -16.29
CA THR A 531 6.19 5.37 -17.03
C THR A 531 5.19 5.75 -18.10
N GLY A 532 5.06 7.01 -18.39
CA GLY A 532 4.12 7.51 -19.38
C GLY A 532 4.36 8.97 -19.74
N VAL A 533 3.48 9.49 -20.57
CA VAL A 533 3.49 10.87 -21.03
C VAL A 533 2.13 11.50 -20.69
N ALA A 534 2.13 12.68 -20.12
CA ALA A 534 0.91 13.42 -19.84
C ALA A 534 0.23 13.81 -21.13
N ASP A 535 -1.08 13.54 -21.25
CA ASP A 535 -1.85 13.97 -22.40
C ASP A 535 -1.82 15.50 -22.50
N ASN A 536 -1.74 16.03 -23.71
CA ASN A 536 -1.72 17.48 -23.90
C ASN A 536 -3.16 18.03 -24.03
N PRO A 537 -3.74 18.62 -22.96
CA PRO A 537 -5.11 19.11 -23.03
C PRO A 537 -5.19 20.46 -23.76
N THR A 538 -6.38 20.85 -24.21
CA THR A 538 -6.61 22.18 -24.81
C THR A 538 -6.77 23.29 -23.75
N ALA A 539 -7.03 22.92 -22.48
CA ALA A 539 -7.14 23.82 -21.33
C ALA A 539 -6.62 23.10 -20.08
N LYS A 540 -6.27 23.86 -19.05
CA LYS A 540 -5.87 23.27 -17.76
C LYS A 540 -6.88 22.22 -17.29
N THR A 541 -6.43 21.02 -17.05
CA THR A 541 -7.24 19.87 -16.64
C THR A 541 -6.75 19.36 -15.30
N THR A 542 -7.66 19.26 -14.32
CA THR A 542 -7.36 18.65 -13.01
C THR A 542 -7.51 17.15 -13.11
N VAL A 543 -6.48 16.42 -12.69
CA VAL A 543 -6.47 14.97 -12.52
C VAL A 543 -6.66 14.69 -11.03
N ALA A 544 -7.71 13.94 -10.69
CA ALA A 544 -8.02 13.60 -9.31
C ALA A 544 -6.96 12.67 -8.73
N ALA A 545 -6.76 12.73 -7.42
CA ALA A 545 -5.97 11.73 -6.69
C ALA A 545 -6.49 10.31 -6.93
N THR A 546 -5.59 9.34 -6.93
CA THR A 546 -5.95 7.93 -7.08
C THR A 546 -5.37 7.10 -5.95
N THR A 547 -6.09 6.04 -5.58
CA THR A 547 -5.70 5.14 -4.49
C THR A 547 -5.49 3.73 -5.02
N GLY A 548 -4.38 3.11 -4.64
CA GLY A 548 -4.13 1.69 -4.80
C GLY A 548 -4.31 0.95 -3.48
N SER A 549 -4.84 -0.27 -3.52
CA SER A 549 -4.93 -1.16 -2.37
C SER A 549 -4.14 -2.44 -2.61
N PHE A 550 -3.43 -2.87 -1.57
CA PHE A 550 -2.74 -4.15 -1.50
C PHE A 550 -3.35 -4.95 -0.36
N THR A 551 -4.09 -5.99 -0.66
CA THR A 551 -4.80 -6.81 0.31
C THR A 551 -4.16 -8.18 0.41
N GLY A 552 -3.55 -8.49 1.53
CA GLY A 552 -2.98 -9.81 1.84
C GLY A 552 -3.67 -10.44 3.05
N THR A 553 -3.22 -11.62 3.43
CA THR A 553 -3.82 -12.38 4.54
C THR A 553 -3.58 -11.70 5.90
N GLN A 554 -2.43 -11.04 6.08
CA GLN A 554 -1.98 -10.49 7.37
C GLN A 554 -2.11 -8.97 7.48
N ALA A 555 -2.24 -8.27 6.36
CA ALA A 555 -2.35 -6.81 6.34
C ALA A 555 -3.06 -6.33 5.07
N ILE A 556 -3.63 -5.14 5.15
CA ILE A 556 -4.09 -4.33 4.02
C ILE A 556 -3.31 -3.02 4.04
N ALA A 557 -2.77 -2.63 2.89
CA ALA A 557 -2.07 -1.36 2.73
C ALA A 557 -2.71 -0.55 1.59
N SER A 558 -2.80 0.75 1.76
CA SER A 558 -3.26 1.69 0.74
C SER A 558 -2.11 2.58 0.30
N VAL A 559 -2.10 2.94 -0.98
CA VAL A 559 -1.09 3.80 -1.59
C VAL A 559 -1.81 4.87 -2.41
N ASP A 560 -1.54 6.13 -2.14
CA ASP A 560 -2.19 7.26 -2.81
C ASP A 560 -1.21 7.98 -3.73
N ILE A 561 -1.69 8.37 -4.91
CA ILE A 561 -1.03 9.31 -5.80
C ILE A 561 -1.80 10.64 -5.73
N PRO A 562 -1.12 11.77 -5.52
CA PRO A 562 -1.77 13.04 -5.32
C PRO A 562 -2.56 13.51 -6.55
N SER A 563 -3.49 14.42 -6.35
CA SER A 563 -4.13 15.17 -7.43
C SER A 563 -3.12 16.12 -8.07
N PHE A 564 -3.28 16.39 -9.37
CA PHE A 564 -2.43 17.33 -10.09
C PHE A 564 -3.18 18.02 -11.23
N ILE A 565 -2.55 19.02 -11.80
CA ILE A 565 -3.11 19.80 -12.91
C ILE A 565 -2.20 19.61 -14.13
N ILE A 566 -2.77 19.32 -15.29
CA ILE A 566 -2.07 19.32 -16.56
C ILE A 566 -2.40 20.64 -17.27
N ALA A 567 -1.37 21.45 -17.51
CA ALA A 567 -1.48 22.67 -18.31
C ALA A 567 -1.14 22.37 -19.80
N PRO A 568 -1.78 23.04 -20.74
CA PRO A 568 -1.46 22.84 -22.16
C PRO A 568 0.00 23.17 -22.46
N SER A 569 0.71 22.27 -23.15
CA SER A 569 2.00 22.58 -23.75
C SER A 569 1.82 23.26 -25.09
N THR A 570 2.68 24.21 -25.39
CA THR A 570 2.67 24.98 -26.64
C THR A 570 3.60 24.43 -27.70
N LEU A 571 4.55 23.53 -27.31
CA LEU A 571 5.54 22.97 -28.23
C LEU A 571 5.00 21.78 -29.04
N ASN A 572 5.41 21.72 -30.32
CA ASN A 572 5.15 20.61 -31.18
C ASN A 572 6.42 20.24 -31.96
N LEU A 573 6.76 18.95 -32.00
CA LEU A 573 7.90 18.39 -32.71
C LEU A 573 7.42 17.49 -33.84
N GLN A 574 8.03 17.64 -35.02
CA GLN A 574 7.81 16.79 -36.19
C GLN A 574 9.16 16.32 -36.72
N LEU A 575 9.33 15.01 -36.91
CA LEU A 575 10.43 14.42 -37.63
C LEU A 575 10.15 14.43 -39.15
N ASP A 576 11.20 14.64 -39.93
CA ASP A 576 11.10 14.57 -41.41
C ASP A 576 11.06 13.11 -41.89
N GLN A 577 11.65 12.18 -41.15
CA GLN A 577 11.73 10.77 -41.48
C GLN A 577 10.98 9.92 -40.45
N SER A 578 10.17 8.97 -40.88
CA SER A 578 9.53 7.96 -40.05
C SER A 578 10.25 6.60 -40.05
N ALA A 579 11.15 6.37 -41.00
CA ALA A 579 11.98 5.18 -41.13
C ALA A 579 13.31 5.49 -41.78
N VAL A 580 14.40 4.89 -41.31
CA VAL A 580 15.77 5.02 -41.86
C VAL A 580 16.46 3.67 -41.77
N THR A 581 17.27 3.32 -42.77
CA THR A 581 18.14 2.15 -42.74
C THR A 581 19.59 2.59 -42.49
N ALA A 582 20.22 2.05 -41.45
CA ALA A 582 21.63 2.26 -41.13
C ALA A 582 22.53 1.23 -41.84
N SER A 583 23.69 1.66 -42.32
CA SER A 583 24.67 0.78 -42.93
C SER A 583 25.58 0.04 -41.93
N GLY A 584 25.62 0.50 -40.68
CA GLY A 584 26.53 -0.02 -39.66
C GLY A 584 27.87 0.74 -39.50
N ASP A 585 28.18 1.63 -40.43
CA ASP A 585 29.51 2.28 -40.51
C ASP A 585 29.54 3.70 -39.95
N SER A 586 28.38 4.33 -39.81
CA SER A 586 28.26 5.72 -39.34
C SER A 586 26.98 5.95 -38.54
N ASP A 587 27.00 6.97 -37.70
CA ASP A 587 25.83 7.39 -36.94
C ASP A 587 24.68 7.80 -37.83
N VAL A 588 23.47 7.43 -37.38
CA VAL A 588 22.24 7.78 -38.12
C VAL A 588 21.83 9.20 -37.77
N LYS A 589 21.58 10.02 -38.78
CA LYS A 589 21.09 11.39 -38.62
C LYS A 589 19.62 11.47 -38.97
N LEU A 590 18.84 12.00 -38.04
CA LEU A 590 17.41 12.29 -38.21
C LEU A 590 17.22 13.81 -38.11
N THR A 591 16.39 14.36 -39.00
CA THR A 591 16.08 15.79 -39.03
C THR A 591 14.63 16.03 -38.66
N GLY A 592 14.34 17.25 -38.23
CA GLY A 592 12.99 17.64 -37.92
C GLY A 592 12.84 19.10 -37.56
N LYS A 593 11.63 19.45 -37.13
CA LYS A 593 11.26 20.81 -36.81
C LYS A 593 10.47 20.89 -35.53
N ILE A 594 10.78 21.86 -34.68
CA ILE A 594 10.02 22.28 -33.51
C ILE A 594 9.27 23.56 -33.86
N THR A 595 8.01 23.62 -33.47
CA THR A 595 7.15 24.81 -33.56
C THR A 595 6.51 25.08 -32.21
N SER A 596 6.02 26.31 -32.00
CA SER A 596 5.25 26.67 -30.81
C SER A 596 3.98 27.42 -31.20
N THR A 597 2.89 27.20 -30.49
CA THR A 597 1.66 28.03 -30.59
C THR A 597 1.81 29.35 -29.85
N ALA A 598 2.86 29.50 -29.07
CA ALA A 598 3.33 30.74 -28.45
C ALA A 598 4.65 31.21 -29.13
N THR A 599 5.44 32.04 -28.45
CA THR A 599 6.77 32.40 -28.93
C THR A 599 7.70 31.21 -28.80
N LEU A 600 8.34 30.81 -29.91
CA LEU A 600 9.37 29.76 -29.88
C LEU A 600 10.67 30.33 -29.31
N ASP A 601 11.26 29.64 -28.37
CA ASP A 601 12.58 29.94 -27.82
C ASP A 601 13.68 29.84 -28.91
N SER A 602 14.79 30.56 -28.68
CA SER A 602 15.97 30.44 -29.53
C SER A 602 16.59 29.03 -29.43
N ASN A 603 17.23 28.58 -30.52
CA ASN A 603 17.75 27.22 -30.63
C ASN A 603 18.63 26.76 -29.45
N ASP A 604 19.43 27.66 -28.87
CA ASP A 604 20.29 27.39 -27.70
C ASP A 604 19.53 27.11 -26.41
N LYS A 605 18.24 27.44 -26.37
CA LYS A 605 17.35 27.20 -25.23
C LYS A 605 16.47 25.95 -25.40
N LEU A 606 16.36 25.43 -26.62
CA LEU A 606 15.66 24.21 -26.94
C LEU A 606 16.58 23.00 -26.74
N THR A 607 16.10 21.98 -25.99
CA THR A 607 16.87 20.77 -25.72
C THR A 607 16.12 19.56 -26.31
N LEU A 608 16.86 18.73 -27.07
CA LEU A 608 16.36 17.43 -27.56
C LEU A 608 16.67 16.34 -26.53
N HIS A 609 15.73 15.45 -26.36
CA HIS A 609 15.79 14.27 -25.51
C HIS A 609 15.54 13.01 -26.36
N PRO A 610 16.57 12.50 -27.05
CA PRO A 610 16.44 11.30 -27.87
C PRO A 610 16.55 10.03 -27.02
N SER A 611 15.86 8.96 -27.47
CA SER A 611 16.00 7.62 -26.91
C SER A 611 15.96 6.57 -28.02
N ILE A 612 16.54 5.40 -27.76
CA ILE A 612 16.53 4.25 -28.66
C ILE A 612 16.18 2.97 -27.88
N ASN A 613 15.18 2.25 -28.35
CA ASN A 613 14.65 1.04 -27.71
C ASN A 613 14.32 1.25 -26.20
N GLY A 614 13.84 2.47 -25.86
CA GLY A 614 13.50 2.86 -24.51
C GLY A 614 14.69 3.22 -23.62
N ASN A 615 15.91 3.32 -24.17
CA ASN A 615 17.10 3.79 -23.47
C ASN A 615 17.42 5.23 -23.88
N ASP A 616 17.54 6.12 -22.90
CA ASP A 616 17.84 7.52 -23.15
C ASP A 616 19.25 7.68 -23.75
N LEU A 617 19.35 8.54 -24.76
CA LEU A 617 20.60 9.00 -25.32
C LEU A 617 20.98 10.35 -24.73
N ALA A 618 22.19 10.81 -25.02
CA ALA A 618 22.64 12.12 -24.56
C ALA A 618 21.76 13.24 -25.11
N THR A 619 21.31 14.13 -24.22
CA THR A 619 20.55 15.32 -24.62
C THR A 619 21.43 16.29 -25.42
N SER A 620 20.83 17.07 -26.31
CA SER A 620 21.53 18.07 -27.09
C SER A 620 20.73 19.35 -27.27
N LYS A 621 21.40 20.46 -27.37
CA LYS A 621 20.78 21.72 -27.78
C LYS A 621 20.66 21.78 -29.31
N LEU A 622 19.68 22.54 -29.81
CA LEU A 622 19.62 22.83 -31.23
C LEU A 622 20.80 23.74 -31.65
N SER A 623 21.27 23.57 -32.88
CA SER A 623 22.33 24.39 -33.43
C SER A 623 21.86 25.83 -33.65
N THR A 624 22.66 26.78 -33.16
CA THR A 624 22.40 28.22 -33.33
C THR A 624 22.60 28.71 -34.76
N THR A 625 23.28 27.92 -35.59
CA THR A 625 23.46 28.20 -37.02
C THR A 625 22.30 27.77 -37.91
N ASP A 626 21.41 26.92 -37.35
CA ASP A 626 20.23 26.46 -38.06
C ASP A 626 19.09 27.46 -37.93
N LYS A 627 18.12 27.37 -38.84
CA LYS A 627 16.89 28.15 -38.76
C LYS A 627 16.16 27.85 -37.45
N PRO A 628 15.39 28.81 -36.90
CA PRO A 628 14.65 28.59 -35.66
C PRO A 628 13.83 27.30 -35.67
N GLY A 629 14.03 26.46 -34.65
CA GLY A 629 13.33 25.21 -34.47
C GLY A 629 13.76 24.06 -35.37
N ILE A 630 14.64 24.25 -36.35
CA ILE A 630 15.20 23.16 -37.15
C ILE A 630 16.27 22.42 -36.36
N PHE A 631 16.25 21.10 -36.43
CA PHE A 631 17.21 20.29 -35.70
C PHE A 631 17.69 19.06 -36.50
N THR A 632 18.87 18.60 -36.13
CA THR A 632 19.43 17.31 -36.49
C THR A 632 19.81 16.57 -35.22
N VAL A 633 19.36 15.35 -35.06
CA VAL A 633 19.76 14.46 -33.98
C VAL A 633 20.57 13.29 -34.55
N SER A 634 21.72 12.99 -33.91
CA SER A 634 22.59 11.88 -34.29
C SER A 634 22.38 10.70 -33.34
N VAL A 635 22.11 9.52 -33.89
CA VAL A 635 21.98 8.27 -33.15
C VAL A 635 23.23 7.44 -33.38
N PRO A 636 24.05 7.19 -32.35
CA PRO A 636 25.26 6.39 -32.46
C PRO A 636 24.94 4.95 -32.93
N VAL A 637 25.64 4.49 -33.97
CA VAL A 637 25.40 3.17 -34.54
C VAL A 637 25.63 2.03 -33.54
N ASN A 638 26.54 2.20 -32.60
CA ASN A 638 26.85 1.23 -31.55
C ASN A 638 25.74 1.10 -30.49
N GLN A 639 24.74 1.95 -30.51
CA GLN A 639 23.53 1.85 -29.70
C GLN A 639 22.40 1.08 -30.38
N LEU A 640 22.57 0.73 -31.66
CA LEU A 640 21.58 0.01 -32.43
C LEU A 640 21.77 -1.52 -32.28
N SER A 641 20.68 -2.21 -32.13
CA SER A 641 20.62 -3.67 -32.27
C SER A 641 20.40 -4.05 -33.72
N SER A 642 20.85 -5.24 -34.15
CA SER A 642 20.54 -5.75 -35.48
C SER A 642 19.03 -5.84 -35.73
N GLY A 643 18.57 -5.38 -36.88
CA GLY A 643 17.17 -5.28 -37.22
C GLY A 643 16.54 -3.94 -36.85
N GLU A 644 15.25 -3.95 -36.49
CA GLU A 644 14.50 -2.74 -36.21
C GLU A 644 14.77 -2.20 -34.82
N ASN A 645 14.98 -0.89 -34.72
CA ASN A 645 15.18 -0.14 -33.48
C ASN A 645 14.16 0.99 -33.42
N ALA A 646 13.45 1.11 -32.30
CA ALA A 646 12.49 2.17 -32.07
C ALA A 646 13.21 3.42 -31.58
N PHE A 647 13.21 4.47 -32.36
CA PHE A 647 13.73 5.79 -32.01
C PHE A 647 12.60 6.70 -31.58
N GLU A 648 12.79 7.39 -30.45
CA GLU A 648 11.89 8.42 -29.95
C GLU A 648 12.67 9.69 -29.63
N VAL A 649 12.08 10.85 -29.83
CA VAL A 649 12.65 12.14 -29.45
C VAL A 649 11.57 13.15 -29.08
N TYR A 650 11.77 13.87 -28.00
CA TYR A 650 10.97 15.04 -27.65
C TYR A 650 11.89 16.22 -27.36
N ALA A 651 11.32 17.41 -27.28
CA ALA A 651 12.05 18.64 -27.00
C ALA A 651 11.47 19.36 -25.79
N THR A 652 12.35 20.09 -25.08
CA THR A 652 11.94 21.00 -24.01
C THR A 652 12.45 22.40 -24.28
N ASP A 653 11.68 23.44 -23.85
CA ASP A 653 12.09 24.84 -23.86
C ASP A 653 12.67 25.31 -22.52
N SER A 654 13.05 26.59 -22.43
CA SER A 654 13.62 27.16 -21.20
C SER A 654 12.60 27.30 -20.05
N THR A 655 11.31 27.18 -20.32
CA THR A 655 10.23 27.28 -19.32
C THR A 655 9.75 25.93 -18.83
N GLY A 656 10.27 24.85 -19.44
CA GLY A 656 9.91 23.47 -19.07
C GLY A 656 8.73 22.90 -19.87
N ASN A 657 8.26 23.57 -20.92
CA ASN A 657 7.26 22.93 -21.81
C ASN A 657 7.91 21.79 -22.59
N SER A 658 7.21 20.68 -22.70
CA SER A 658 7.59 19.52 -23.51
C SER A 658 6.81 19.46 -24.80
N SER A 659 7.46 19.05 -25.89
CA SER A 659 6.79 18.72 -27.15
C SER A 659 6.15 17.34 -27.08
N ASN A 660 5.28 17.03 -28.03
CA ASN A 660 4.95 15.64 -28.34
C ASN A 660 6.22 14.86 -28.71
N THR A 661 6.16 13.54 -28.56
CA THR A 661 7.24 12.64 -28.98
C THR A 661 7.16 12.37 -30.49
N GLY A 662 8.24 12.67 -31.19
CA GLY A 662 8.45 12.22 -32.59
C GLY A 662 9.03 10.80 -32.58
N THR A 663 8.55 9.92 -33.46
CA THR A 663 8.95 8.52 -33.53
C THR A 663 9.48 8.16 -34.93
N ALA A 664 10.50 7.31 -34.97
CA ALA A 664 11.03 6.73 -36.23
C ALA A 664 11.54 5.31 -35.98
N THR A 665 11.52 4.48 -37.05
CA THR A 665 12.16 3.17 -37.02
C THR A 665 13.54 3.26 -37.69
N ILE A 666 14.59 2.82 -36.95
CA ILE A 666 15.95 2.71 -37.52
C ILE A 666 16.25 1.22 -37.68
N THR A 667 16.42 0.78 -38.95
CA THR A 667 16.76 -0.60 -39.25
C THR A 667 18.26 -0.73 -39.46
N LEU A 668 18.95 -1.44 -38.52
CA LEU A 668 20.36 -1.79 -38.73
C LEU A 668 20.40 -3.08 -39.53
N GLY A 669 20.80 -2.93 -40.81
CA GLY A 669 20.96 -4.04 -41.73
C GLY A 669 22.13 -4.95 -41.33
N SER A 670 22.09 -6.19 -41.82
CA SER A 670 23.13 -7.21 -41.60
C SER A 670 23.60 -7.80 -42.92
N LEU A 671 24.85 -8.30 -42.89
CA LEU A 671 25.44 -9.09 -43.97
C LEU A 671 25.77 -10.49 -43.38
N SER A 672 25.28 -11.54 -44.04
CA SER A 672 25.51 -12.91 -43.62
C SER A 672 25.43 -13.89 -44.78
N PHE A 673 25.94 -15.08 -44.61
CA PHE A 673 25.60 -16.17 -45.52
C PHE A 673 24.13 -16.54 -45.33
N GLY A 674 23.45 -16.78 -46.44
CA GLY A 674 22.17 -17.47 -46.51
C GLY A 674 22.38 -18.98 -46.57
N THR A 675 21.66 -19.67 -47.43
CA THR A 675 21.86 -21.11 -47.63
C THR A 675 23.17 -21.35 -48.37
N VAL A 676 24.05 -22.18 -47.80
CA VAL A 676 25.30 -22.68 -48.38
C VAL A 676 25.26 -24.21 -48.40
N SER A 677 25.63 -24.84 -49.49
CA SER A 677 25.68 -26.30 -49.60
C SER A 677 26.80 -26.87 -48.70
N ASP A 678 26.47 -27.78 -47.79
CA ASP A 678 27.47 -28.55 -47.01
C ASP A 678 28.30 -29.47 -47.88
N SER A 679 27.75 -29.96 -49.00
CA SER A 679 28.42 -30.75 -50.00
C SER A 679 27.79 -30.48 -51.37
N ALA A 680 28.63 -30.48 -52.43
CA ALA A 680 28.18 -30.31 -53.78
C ALA A 680 29.20 -30.94 -54.76
N ALA A 681 28.77 -31.23 -55.97
CA ALA A 681 29.60 -31.94 -56.92
C ALA A 681 29.83 -31.13 -58.23
N PHE A 682 30.98 -31.40 -58.85
CA PHE A 682 31.19 -31.06 -60.25
C PHE A 682 30.62 -32.18 -61.14
N LYS A 683 30.32 -31.86 -62.42
CA LYS A 683 29.88 -32.86 -63.36
C LYS A 683 30.94 -33.91 -63.63
N ASP A 684 30.50 -35.13 -63.87
CA ASP A 684 31.38 -36.21 -64.25
C ASP A 684 32.09 -35.87 -65.56
N THR A 685 33.40 -36.17 -65.61
CA THR A 685 34.27 -35.88 -66.73
C THR A 685 34.94 -37.15 -67.23
N THR A 686 34.91 -37.41 -68.53
CA THR A 686 35.55 -38.54 -69.11
C THR A 686 37.00 -38.20 -69.39
N LEU A 687 37.93 -39.01 -68.92
CA LEU A 687 39.36 -38.87 -69.18
C LEU A 687 39.67 -39.41 -70.57
N ASP A 688 39.93 -38.57 -71.55
CA ASP A 688 40.23 -38.88 -72.90
C ASP A 688 41.72 -38.64 -73.30
N GLY A 689 42.54 -38.25 -72.29
CA GLY A 689 43.93 -37.90 -72.51
C GLY A 689 44.16 -36.42 -72.80
N SER A 690 43.10 -35.59 -72.83
CA SER A 690 43.17 -34.14 -72.87
C SER A 690 42.81 -33.50 -71.56
N GLN A 691 43.13 -32.20 -71.38
CA GLN A 691 42.60 -31.40 -70.28
C GLN A 691 41.12 -31.17 -70.48
N GLN A 692 40.35 -31.38 -69.43
CA GLN A 692 38.92 -31.20 -69.38
C GLN A 692 38.54 -30.14 -68.34
N THR A 693 37.44 -29.42 -68.50
CA THR A 693 36.87 -28.50 -67.53
C THR A 693 35.47 -28.99 -67.11
N ALA A 694 35.32 -29.27 -65.90
CA ALA A 694 34.05 -29.69 -65.31
C ALA A 694 33.33 -28.51 -64.67
N GLY A 695 32.06 -28.28 -65.05
CA GLY A 695 31.16 -27.32 -64.48
C GLY A 695 30.46 -27.92 -63.20
N THR A 696 29.76 -27.11 -62.47
CA THR A 696 28.96 -27.48 -61.36
C THR A 696 27.78 -28.40 -61.71
N ASN A 697 27.38 -29.30 -60.85
CA ASN A 697 26.28 -30.25 -61.08
C ASN A 697 24.89 -29.72 -60.80
N GLY A 698 24.75 -28.43 -60.39
CA GLY A 698 23.47 -27.78 -60.09
C GLY A 698 22.98 -27.97 -58.66
N ASP A 699 23.72 -28.65 -57.82
CA ASP A 699 23.46 -28.87 -56.37
C ASP A 699 24.17 -27.85 -55.48
N TRP A 700 24.84 -26.88 -56.09
CA TRP A 700 25.52 -25.82 -55.38
C TRP A 700 24.55 -24.71 -54.94
N ASN A 701 24.46 -24.48 -53.64
CA ASN A 701 23.81 -23.29 -53.10
C ASN A 701 24.89 -22.41 -52.43
N LEU A 702 24.89 -21.14 -52.80
CA LEU A 702 25.76 -20.13 -52.18
C LEU A 702 25.01 -18.81 -52.21
N ASN A 703 24.30 -18.53 -51.17
CA ASN A 703 23.50 -17.33 -51.04
C ASN A 703 24.15 -16.37 -50.02
N VAL A 704 24.13 -15.07 -50.35
CA VAL A 704 24.51 -13.98 -49.48
C VAL A 704 23.24 -13.21 -49.12
N GLN A 705 22.98 -13.00 -47.86
CA GLN A 705 21.89 -12.21 -47.34
C GLN A 705 22.42 -10.85 -46.88
N ASP A 706 21.94 -9.77 -47.54
CA ASP A 706 22.35 -8.41 -47.28
C ASP A 706 21.10 -7.54 -47.09
N THR A 707 20.83 -7.12 -45.85
CA THR A 707 19.73 -6.21 -45.46
C THR A 707 20.20 -4.79 -45.19
N ARG A 708 21.47 -4.47 -45.38
CA ARG A 708 22.04 -3.13 -45.20
C ARG A 708 21.50 -2.11 -46.21
N ALA A 709 21.85 -0.86 -46.04
CA ALA A 709 21.41 0.23 -46.89
C ALA A 709 21.90 0.07 -48.33
N VAL A 710 21.17 0.69 -49.28
CA VAL A 710 21.62 0.83 -50.66
C VAL A 710 22.97 1.55 -50.71
N GLY A 711 23.89 1.03 -51.48
CA GLY A 711 25.27 1.50 -51.58
C GLY A 711 26.27 0.67 -50.76
N SER A 712 25.82 -0.16 -49.83
CA SER A 712 26.70 -1.08 -49.08
C SER A 712 27.37 -2.09 -50.01
N GLN A 713 28.65 -2.37 -49.80
CA GLN A 713 29.42 -3.28 -50.65
C GLN A 713 29.86 -4.51 -49.82
N TRP A 714 29.98 -5.65 -50.48
CA TRP A 714 30.54 -6.86 -49.90
C TRP A 714 31.42 -7.60 -50.91
N THR A 715 32.37 -8.36 -50.40
CA THR A 715 33.25 -9.24 -51.18
C THR A 715 33.17 -10.65 -50.67
N LEU A 716 32.90 -11.58 -51.59
CA LEU A 716 32.94 -13.00 -51.32
C LEU A 716 34.27 -13.59 -51.86
N SER A 717 34.99 -14.30 -51.05
CA SER A 717 36.23 -14.99 -51.39
C SER A 717 36.09 -16.48 -51.16
N ALA A 718 36.89 -17.25 -51.88
CA ALA A 718 37.01 -18.68 -51.77
C ALA A 718 38.44 -19.10 -51.59
N LYS A 719 38.68 -20.20 -50.84
CA LYS A 719 39.97 -20.90 -50.76
C LYS A 719 39.80 -22.40 -50.63
N ILE A 720 40.79 -23.15 -51.14
CA ILE A 720 40.87 -24.59 -50.93
C ILE A 720 41.41 -24.83 -49.54
N SER A 721 40.62 -25.31 -48.60
CA SER A 721 41.05 -25.68 -47.24
C SER A 721 41.55 -27.11 -47.17
N GLN A 722 41.05 -27.99 -48.04
CA GLN A 722 41.62 -29.32 -48.26
C GLN A 722 41.73 -29.60 -49.74
N PRO A 723 42.93 -29.98 -50.27
CA PRO A 723 43.16 -30.26 -51.67
C PRO A 723 42.33 -31.47 -52.12
N PHE A 724 41.87 -31.42 -53.40
CA PHE A 724 41.13 -32.51 -54.01
C PHE A 724 42.00 -33.76 -54.16
N LYS A 725 41.57 -34.90 -53.66
CA LYS A 725 42.30 -36.18 -53.63
C LYS A 725 41.37 -37.36 -53.90
N VAL A 726 41.95 -38.43 -54.49
CA VAL A 726 41.39 -39.75 -54.51
C VAL A 726 42.48 -40.75 -54.05
N ASN A 727 42.21 -41.58 -53.05
CA ASN A 727 43.19 -42.54 -52.50
C ASN A 727 44.58 -41.91 -52.24
N ASP A 728 44.67 -40.77 -51.59
CA ASP A 728 45.85 -39.95 -51.32
C ASP A 728 46.55 -39.34 -52.56
N GLN A 729 46.08 -39.58 -53.76
CA GLN A 729 46.56 -38.89 -54.91
C GLN A 729 45.86 -37.57 -55.14
N ALA A 730 46.63 -36.49 -55.18
CA ALA A 730 46.12 -35.15 -55.45
C ALA A 730 45.64 -35.02 -56.90
N LEU A 731 44.56 -34.29 -57.09
CA LEU A 731 44.08 -33.88 -58.43
C LEU A 731 45.20 -33.12 -59.15
N LYS A 732 45.53 -33.52 -60.33
CA LYS A 732 46.31 -32.70 -61.30
C LYS A 732 45.41 -31.84 -62.10
N GLY A 733 45.28 -30.57 -61.63
CA GLY A 733 44.34 -29.58 -62.18
C GLY A 733 44.21 -28.42 -61.26
N SER A 734 43.29 -27.59 -61.49
CA SER A 734 43.04 -26.37 -60.65
C SER A 734 41.54 -26.09 -60.51
N LEU A 735 41.17 -25.58 -59.34
CA LEU A 735 39.88 -24.95 -59.16
C LEU A 735 39.96 -23.51 -59.67
N ILE A 736 39.03 -23.09 -60.53
CA ILE A 736 39.05 -21.78 -61.09
C ILE A 736 37.66 -21.11 -60.95
N TYR A 737 37.66 -19.79 -60.86
CA TYR A 737 36.44 -19.00 -60.97
C TYR A 737 36.48 -18.17 -62.22
N LYS A 738 35.55 -18.44 -63.17
CA LYS A 738 35.53 -17.82 -64.48
C LYS A 738 34.33 -16.87 -64.60
N THR A 739 34.62 -15.64 -64.99
CA THR A 739 33.66 -14.60 -65.30
C THR A 739 33.86 -14.06 -66.70
N ALA A 740 32.98 -13.20 -67.18
CA ALA A 740 33.17 -12.49 -68.41
C ALA A 740 34.44 -11.61 -68.42
N ASN A 741 34.97 -11.23 -67.30
CA ASN A 741 36.13 -10.33 -67.13
C ASN A 741 37.45 -11.08 -66.96
N GLY A 742 37.43 -12.42 -66.80
CA GLY A 742 38.65 -13.19 -66.62
C GLY A 742 38.44 -14.49 -65.85
N THR A 743 39.55 -15.21 -65.63
CA THR A 743 39.60 -16.45 -64.91
C THR A 743 40.57 -16.29 -63.75
N GLU A 744 40.13 -16.58 -62.49
CA GLU A 744 40.96 -16.52 -61.30
C GLU A 744 41.13 -17.96 -60.75
N ALA A 745 42.38 -18.33 -60.42
CA ALA A 745 42.66 -19.63 -59.77
C ALA A 745 42.36 -19.56 -58.25
N ILE A 746 41.54 -20.47 -57.79
CA ILE A 746 41.30 -20.61 -56.35
C ILE A 746 42.37 -21.49 -55.77
N THR A 747 43.11 -20.93 -54.83
CA THR A 747 44.27 -21.61 -54.17
C THR A 747 44.00 -21.86 -52.69
N ALA A 748 45.04 -22.15 -51.93
CA ALA A 748 44.95 -22.20 -50.46
C ALA A 748 44.81 -20.80 -49.78
N ASP A 749 45.02 -19.71 -50.54
CA ASP A 749 44.82 -18.36 -50.09
C ASP A 749 43.43 -17.86 -50.50
N ASN A 750 42.87 -16.91 -49.71
CA ASN A 750 41.59 -16.34 -50.02
C ASN A 750 41.63 -15.58 -51.40
N THR A 751 40.88 -16.06 -52.34
CA THR A 751 40.74 -15.48 -53.70
C THR A 751 39.40 -14.81 -53.81
N PRO A 752 39.33 -13.46 -54.00
CA PRO A 752 38.05 -12.77 -54.24
C PRO A 752 37.39 -13.29 -55.51
N ILE A 753 36.10 -13.64 -55.44
CA ILE A 753 35.36 -14.20 -56.56
C ILE A 753 34.19 -13.31 -56.99
N VAL A 754 33.54 -12.64 -56.03
CA VAL A 754 32.43 -11.72 -56.31
C VAL A 754 32.57 -10.51 -55.42
N THR A 755 32.49 -9.30 -55.98
CA THR A 755 32.28 -8.06 -55.30
C THR A 755 30.93 -7.50 -55.74
N HIS A 756 30.07 -7.12 -54.80
CA HIS A 756 28.74 -6.63 -55.11
C HIS A 756 28.45 -5.33 -54.33
N THR A 757 27.88 -4.37 -55.03
CA THR A 757 27.36 -3.12 -54.45
C THR A 757 25.86 -3.18 -54.48
N LYS A 758 25.21 -3.06 -53.29
CA LYS A 758 23.76 -3.13 -53.16
C LYS A 758 23.06 -2.00 -53.90
N THR A 759 22.11 -2.30 -54.73
CA THR A 759 21.24 -1.35 -55.46
C THR A 759 19.82 -1.36 -54.90
N ALA A 760 19.03 -0.35 -55.26
CA ALA A 760 17.61 -0.28 -54.85
C ALA A 760 16.73 -1.40 -55.44
N SER A 761 17.20 -2.05 -56.49
CA SER A 761 16.48 -3.15 -57.17
C SER A 761 16.89 -4.53 -56.64
N ASP A 762 17.91 -4.64 -55.80
CA ASP A 762 18.38 -5.93 -55.28
C ASP A 762 17.42 -6.49 -54.22
N SER A 763 17.18 -7.78 -54.32
CA SER A 763 16.54 -8.49 -53.23
C SER A 763 17.49 -8.56 -52.02
N SER A 764 16.97 -8.84 -50.83
CA SER A 764 17.79 -9.08 -49.66
C SER A 764 18.71 -10.32 -49.75
N THR A 765 18.49 -11.17 -50.79
CA THR A 765 19.23 -12.39 -50.98
C THR A 765 19.82 -12.41 -52.40
N THR A 766 21.13 -12.52 -52.46
CA THR A 766 21.86 -12.71 -53.73
C THR A 766 22.26 -14.18 -53.86
N ASN A 767 21.75 -14.87 -54.90
CA ASN A 767 22.17 -16.24 -55.19
C ASN A 767 23.40 -16.23 -56.11
N VAL A 768 24.56 -16.38 -55.52
CA VAL A 768 25.84 -16.35 -56.25
C VAL A 768 26.00 -17.58 -57.16
N ALA A 769 25.64 -18.76 -56.65
CA ALA A 769 25.74 -20.01 -57.42
C ALA A 769 24.70 -20.14 -58.53
N GLY A 770 23.60 -19.37 -58.44
CA GLY A 770 22.50 -19.43 -59.40
C GLY A 770 22.87 -19.09 -60.84
N SER A 771 23.97 -18.38 -61.07
CA SER A 771 24.50 -18.03 -62.43
C SER A 771 25.58 -19.00 -62.93
N TRP A 772 25.99 -19.97 -62.15
CA TRP A 772 27.06 -20.91 -62.54
C TRP A 772 26.56 -21.94 -63.56
N ASN A 773 27.41 -22.25 -64.43
CA ASN A 773 27.12 -23.18 -65.51
C ASN A 773 28.40 -23.92 -66.03
N THR A 774 28.39 -24.57 -67.17
CA THR A 774 29.54 -25.31 -67.70
C THR A 774 30.70 -24.41 -68.15
N ASP A 775 30.44 -23.10 -68.33
CA ASP A 775 31.40 -22.17 -68.98
C ASP A 775 31.71 -20.94 -68.11
N SER A 776 31.00 -20.77 -66.97
CA SER A 776 31.15 -19.63 -66.10
C SER A 776 30.85 -20.01 -64.64
N GLY A 777 31.39 -19.26 -63.67
CA GLY A 777 31.32 -19.52 -62.21
C GLY A 777 32.46 -20.43 -61.78
N LEU A 778 32.15 -21.26 -60.76
CA LEU A 778 33.13 -22.21 -60.21
C LEU A 778 33.29 -23.41 -61.16
N LEU A 779 34.47 -23.62 -61.60
CA LEU A 779 34.85 -24.71 -62.56
C LEU A 779 36.07 -25.50 -62.01
N LEU A 780 36.13 -26.78 -62.36
CA LEU A 780 37.27 -27.64 -62.06
C LEU A 780 38.00 -28.04 -63.31
N ASP A 781 39.23 -27.56 -63.42
CA ASP A 781 40.12 -28.05 -64.47
C ASP A 781 40.74 -29.37 -64.10
N VAL A 782 40.55 -30.34 -64.98
CA VAL A 782 41.00 -31.71 -64.74
C VAL A 782 42.08 -32.00 -65.74
N GLY A 783 43.32 -32.22 -65.29
CA GLY A 783 44.50 -32.53 -66.16
C GLY A 783 44.43 -33.93 -66.81
N SER A 784 45.06 -34.08 -67.97
CA SER A 784 45.06 -35.30 -68.75
C SER A 784 45.64 -36.53 -68.08
N SER A 785 46.44 -36.38 -67.05
CA SER A 785 47.13 -37.47 -66.38
C SER A 785 46.53 -37.85 -64.99
N ASN A 786 45.25 -37.52 -64.76
CA ASN A 786 44.53 -37.99 -63.56
C ASN A 786 44.12 -39.45 -63.72
N THR A 787 43.96 -40.13 -62.62
CA THR A 787 43.40 -41.48 -62.54
C THR A 787 41.87 -41.36 -62.31
N ALA A 788 41.14 -42.32 -62.89
CA ALA A 788 39.67 -42.34 -62.70
C ALA A 788 39.35 -42.60 -61.25
N GLY A 789 38.35 -41.82 -60.73
CA GLY A 789 37.91 -41.94 -59.35
C GLY A 789 37.20 -40.71 -58.91
N THR A 790 36.59 -40.78 -57.71
CA THR A 790 35.89 -39.59 -57.10
C THR A 790 36.94 -38.85 -56.30
N TYR A 791 37.24 -37.63 -56.72
CA TYR A 791 38.10 -36.67 -56.00
C TYR A 791 37.28 -35.85 -55.07
N SER A 792 37.66 -35.76 -53.79
CA SER A 792 37.04 -34.94 -52.78
C SER A 792 38.02 -33.92 -52.19
N GLY A 793 37.54 -32.74 -51.89
CA GLY A 793 38.29 -31.64 -51.27
C GLY A 793 37.37 -30.75 -50.48
N GLN A 794 37.91 -29.75 -49.80
CA GLN A 794 37.07 -28.76 -49.07
C GLN A 794 37.39 -27.35 -49.50
N LEU A 795 36.29 -26.55 -49.60
CA LEU A 795 36.34 -25.10 -49.83
C LEU A 795 35.92 -24.39 -48.55
N THR A 796 36.53 -23.23 -48.30
CA THR A 796 36.09 -22.26 -47.32
C THR A 796 35.67 -21.02 -48.03
N TRP A 797 34.44 -20.57 -47.73
CA TRP A 797 33.91 -19.29 -48.20
C TRP A 797 34.15 -18.24 -47.10
N THR A 798 34.55 -17.06 -47.52
CA THR A 798 34.73 -15.88 -46.65
C THR A 798 33.94 -14.73 -47.21
N LEU A 799 32.98 -14.20 -46.41
CA LEU A 799 32.19 -13.03 -46.75
C LEU A 799 32.72 -11.87 -45.93
N GLN A 800 33.08 -10.81 -46.59
CA GLN A 800 33.62 -9.61 -45.96
C GLN A 800 32.79 -8.39 -46.31
N ASP A 801 32.52 -7.54 -45.32
CA ASP A 801 32.06 -6.19 -45.53
C ASP A 801 33.19 -5.39 -46.16
N ALA A 802 32.94 -4.77 -47.29
CA ALA A 802 33.96 -3.98 -47.96
C ALA A 802 33.66 -2.52 -47.64
N PRO A 803 34.55 -1.80 -46.93
CA PRO A 803 34.35 -0.36 -46.67
C PRO A 803 34.28 0.40 -47.98
N GLN A 804 33.39 1.40 -48.00
CA GLN A 804 33.27 2.33 -49.14
C GLN A 804 34.50 3.14 -49.39
#